data_09e25429295e0875b8ed3736a5311f2f
#
_entry.id   09e25429295e0875b8ed3736a5311f2f
#
_cell.length_a   1.000
_cell.length_b   1.000
_cell.length_c   1.000
_cell.angle_alpha   90.00
_cell.angle_beta   90.00
_cell.angle_gamma   90.00
#
_symmetry.space_group_name_H-M   'P 1'
#
loop_
_entity.id
_entity.type
_entity.pdbx_description
1 polymer ?
#
loop_
_entity_poly.entity_id
_entity_poly.type
_entity_poly.pdbx_seq_one_letter_code
_entity_poly.pdbx_strand_id
1 'polypeptide(L)'
;RDQPRSRGLGDVYKRQHQYHTCISEHVCRSRFAHEVRPVLINSWEAAYFDFTGDTIVDLAKEAASLGIDMVVMDDGWFGKRDDDNSSLGDWFVNEKKLGGTLSELIDRVHAQGVKFGIWIEPEMVNEDSNLYREHPDWAIQIPGKLPVRSRNQLLLDFSRKEVRDNIFNQICAVFDQGKIDYVKWDMNRSMADVYAGNLAYDYVLGVYDFMERLVTRYPDILLEGCSGGGGRFDAGMLYYSPQIWCSDNTDAINRTRIQYGTSFFYPVSSMGAHVSAVPNHQTGRVISLKTRGITAMAGTFGYELNPALLSDEEKEEIREQIKTFKKYEMLINEGTYWRLTSPFEDEVAAWMSVSRAKDRALVSVVRLYAEANAAACYVKLKGLESDAVYIEENTGRQYTGAALMNAGIPLPFATKEYEAYQFSFIRLDEAKKLYDEIKKVCGNLKLSEADTADSSSDKRIVISIYGGSGSGKTTIAAALQQYFLKDNTACYVLTGDNYPHRIPMRNDEERLNVYNESGEDGLRGYLGTPKEIDFDRINKELSEFKEGKDIIEIKHMGRQDGDISYDETDFTGIKVLILEWTHGGSEYLKGVDIPVFLESSPEETKARRIKRGRDENAASPFICRVVELEQEKLDLQSKNARIVVGKDGKVYEQ
;
A
#
# COMPACT_ATOMS: atom_id res chain seq x y z
N ARG A 1 -26.28 -15.08 -28.08
CA ARG A 1 -25.52 -16.17 -28.77
C ARG A 1 -24.07 -15.80 -28.66
N ASP A 2 -23.44 -16.28 -27.62
CA ASP A 2 -21.99 -16.23 -27.48
C ASP A 2 -21.39 -17.09 -28.57
N GLN A 3 -20.88 -16.45 -29.59
CA GLN A 3 -20.06 -17.16 -30.55
C GLN A 3 -18.72 -17.47 -29.90
N PRO A 4 -18.21 -18.69 -30.03
CA PRO A 4 -16.86 -19.04 -29.59
C PRO A 4 -15.86 -18.37 -30.52
N ARG A 5 -15.69 -17.07 -30.36
CA ARG A 5 -14.74 -16.25 -31.12
C ARG A 5 -13.52 -16.04 -30.27
N SER A 6 -12.51 -16.68 -30.68
CA SER A 6 -11.17 -16.68 -30.17
C SER A 6 -10.94 -17.60 -28.95
N ARG A 7 -10.58 -18.81 -29.23
CA ARG A 7 -9.67 -19.59 -28.39
C ARG A 7 -8.41 -18.74 -28.22
N GLY A 8 -8.34 -17.95 -27.16
CA GLY A 8 -7.20 -17.09 -26.89
C GLY A 8 -7.52 -15.71 -26.31
N LEU A 9 -8.73 -15.20 -26.45
CA LEU A 9 -9.17 -13.97 -25.77
C LEU A 9 -9.68 -14.31 -24.37
N GLY A 10 -8.83 -14.71 -23.45
CA GLY A 10 -9.20 -15.02 -22.08
C GLY A 10 -10.16 -14.04 -21.42
N ASP A 11 -10.43 -14.27 -20.17
CA ASP A 11 -11.14 -13.37 -19.27
C ASP A 11 -10.64 -11.92 -19.40
N VAL A 12 -11.55 -10.94 -19.27
CA VAL A 12 -11.25 -9.51 -19.37
C VAL A 12 -10.07 -9.09 -18.48
N TYR A 13 -9.96 -9.65 -17.28
CA TYR A 13 -8.84 -9.40 -16.37
C TYR A 13 -7.53 -10.00 -16.86
N LYS A 14 -7.53 -11.19 -17.44
CA LYS A 14 -6.32 -11.78 -18.03
C LYS A 14 -5.75 -10.92 -19.14
N ARG A 15 -6.62 -10.36 -20.00
CA ARG A 15 -6.21 -9.44 -21.06
C ARG A 15 -5.66 -8.13 -20.50
N GLN A 16 -6.33 -7.55 -19.52
CA GLN A 16 -5.83 -6.36 -18.83
C GLN A 16 -4.42 -6.59 -18.27
N HIS A 17 -4.23 -7.68 -17.52
CA HIS A 17 -2.92 -7.99 -16.94
C HIS A 17 -1.85 -8.22 -18.01
N GLN A 18 -2.20 -8.84 -19.13
CA GLN A 18 -1.28 -9.00 -20.27
C GLN A 18 -0.91 -7.65 -20.90
N TYR A 19 -1.86 -6.72 -21.05
CA TYR A 19 -1.57 -5.37 -21.54
C TYR A 19 -0.69 -4.60 -20.54
N HIS A 20 -1.02 -4.64 -19.25
CA HIS A 20 -0.21 -3.98 -18.23
C HIS A 20 1.23 -4.51 -18.25
N THR A 21 1.42 -5.82 -18.25
CA THR A 21 2.74 -6.45 -18.35
C THR A 21 3.46 -6.07 -19.66
N CYS A 22 2.76 -6.14 -20.80
CA CYS A 22 3.34 -5.79 -22.09
C CYS A 22 3.82 -4.33 -22.12
N ILE A 23 3.02 -3.40 -21.59
CA ILE A 23 3.40 -1.98 -21.56
C ILE A 23 4.59 -1.76 -20.62
N SER A 24 4.55 -2.32 -19.39
CA SER A 24 5.62 -2.12 -18.41
C SER A 24 6.93 -2.78 -18.82
N GLU A 25 6.89 -4.01 -19.38
CA GLU A 25 8.08 -4.82 -19.63
C GLU A 25 8.62 -4.69 -21.07
N HIS A 26 7.79 -4.28 -22.04
CA HIS A 26 8.16 -4.32 -23.46
C HIS A 26 7.96 -3.00 -24.23
N VAL A 27 7.08 -2.11 -23.75
CA VAL A 27 6.86 -0.81 -24.40
C VAL A 27 7.66 0.28 -23.70
N CYS A 28 7.48 0.46 -22.40
CA CYS A 28 8.19 1.47 -21.64
C CYS A 28 9.68 1.09 -21.51
N ARG A 29 10.56 1.80 -22.23
CA ARG A 29 12.02 1.51 -22.22
C ARG A 29 12.80 2.30 -21.19
N SER A 30 12.15 3.28 -20.55
CA SER A 30 12.80 4.08 -19.52
C SER A 30 13.20 3.21 -18.33
N ARG A 31 14.38 3.48 -17.76
CA ARG A 31 14.83 2.82 -16.52
C ARG A 31 13.82 3.00 -15.38
N PHE A 32 13.09 4.11 -15.40
CA PHE A 32 12.06 4.41 -14.42
C PHE A 32 10.80 3.52 -14.55
N ALA A 33 10.67 2.66 -15.58
CA ALA A 33 9.53 1.74 -15.71
C ALA A 33 9.34 0.86 -14.46
N HIS A 34 10.45 0.41 -13.85
CA HIS A 34 10.51 -0.48 -12.69
C HIS A 34 11.04 0.18 -11.42
N GLU A 35 11.47 1.45 -11.50
CA GLU A 35 11.92 2.19 -10.33
C GLU A 35 10.72 2.85 -9.64
N VAL A 36 10.85 3.01 -8.32
CA VAL A 36 9.90 3.79 -7.54
C VAL A 36 9.93 5.25 -7.97
N ARG A 37 8.74 5.84 -8.13
CA ARG A 37 8.60 7.26 -8.48
C ARG A 37 8.76 8.13 -7.24
N PRO A 38 9.46 9.26 -7.32
CA PRO A 38 9.48 10.22 -6.23
C PRO A 38 8.07 10.76 -5.97
N VAL A 39 7.70 10.90 -4.70
CA VAL A 39 6.51 11.67 -4.33
C VAL A 39 6.78 13.13 -4.65
N LEU A 40 6.00 13.72 -5.53
CA LEU A 40 6.22 15.10 -5.97
C LEU A 40 5.16 16.07 -5.45
N ILE A 41 5.50 17.36 -5.46
CA ILE A 41 4.54 18.45 -5.38
C ILE A 41 4.71 19.35 -6.61
N ASN A 42 3.61 19.60 -7.31
CA ASN A 42 3.57 20.49 -8.47
C ASN A 42 3.07 21.87 -8.04
N SER A 43 3.71 22.93 -8.55
CA SER A 43 3.39 24.32 -8.20
C SER A 43 2.11 24.84 -8.86
N TRP A 44 1.51 24.14 -9.84
CA TRP A 44 0.41 24.68 -10.63
C TRP A 44 -0.78 25.10 -9.76
N GLU A 45 -1.45 24.17 -9.07
CA GLU A 45 -2.58 24.54 -8.19
C GLU A 45 -2.15 25.25 -6.89
N ALA A 46 -0.84 25.30 -6.61
CA ALA A 46 -0.34 26.04 -5.45
C ALA A 46 -0.20 27.54 -5.71
N ALA A 47 0.14 27.95 -6.94
CA ALA A 47 0.48 29.35 -7.24
C ALA A 47 0.11 29.80 -8.66
N TYR A 48 -0.24 28.89 -9.59
CA TYR A 48 -0.45 29.19 -11.01
C TYR A 48 0.73 30.00 -11.60
N PHE A 49 0.46 31.14 -12.27
CA PHE A 49 1.48 32.03 -12.80
C PHE A 49 2.06 33.00 -11.77
N ASP A 50 1.44 33.11 -10.58
CA ASP A 50 1.85 34.07 -9.53
C ASP A 50 2.89 33.45 -8.58
N PHE A 51 4.10 33.29 -9.08
CA PHE A 51 5.24 32.78 -8.30
C PHE A 51 6.54 33.47 -8.66
N THR A 52 7.49 33.39 -7.74
CA THR A 52 8.89 33.80 -7.89
C THR A 52 9.81 32.63 -7.57
N GLY A 53 11.11 32.78 -7.77
CA GLY A 53 12.06 31.75 -7.32
C GLY A 53 11.99 31.51 -5.80
N ASP A 54 11.74 32.54 -5.00
CA ASP A 54 11.55 32.38 -3.54
C ASP A 54 10.30 31.54 -3.22
N THR A 55 9.20 31.75 -3.95
CA THR A 55 7.98 30.92 -3.81
C THR A 55 8.28 29.44 -4.02
N ILE A 56 9.07 29.10 -5.05
CA ILE A 56 9.47 27.71 -5.34
C ILE A 56 10.38 27.14 -4.25
N VAL A 57 11.30 27.94 -3.71
CA VAL A 57 12.18 27.51 -2.59
C VAL A 57 11.38 27.31 -1.29
N ASP A 58 10.42 28.18 -1.01
CA ASP A 58 9.52 28.02 0.15
C ASP A 58 8.66 26.75 0.00
N LEU A 59 8.15 26.49 -1.21
CA LEU A 59 7.45 25.23 -1.50
C LEU A 59 8.36 24.01 -1.31
N ALA A 60 9.63 24.10 -1.70
CA ALA A 60 10.63 23.04 -1.50
C ALA A 60 10.90 22.78 -0.01
N LYS A 61 10.99 23.83 0.80
CA LYS A 61 11.17 23.75 2.25
C LYS A 61 9.97 23.07 2.94
N GLU A 62 8.75 23.47 2.59
CA GLU A 62 7.52 22.81 3.08
C GLU A 62 7.48 21.35 2.63
N ALA A 63 7.78 21.07 1.37
CA ALA A 63 7.83 19.70 0.81
C ALA A 63 8.80 18.81 1.60
N ALA A 64 10.01 19.27 1.85
CA ALA A 64 11.01 18.55 2.64
C ALA A 64 10.50 18.23 4.06
N SER A 65 9.83 19.20 4.72
CA SER A 65 9.25 19.02 6.07
C SER A 65 8.15 17.96 6.14
N LEU A 66 7.48 17.73 5.02
CA LEU A 66 6.39 16.75 4.87
C LEU A 66 6.89 15.37 4.39
N GLY A 67 8.15 15.26 3.95
CA GLY A 67 8.71 14.02 3.40
C GLY A 67 8.44 13.81 1.91
N ILE A 68 8.05 14.87 1.18
CA ILE A 68 7.92 14.92 -0.29
C ILE A 68 9.33 14.95 -0.90
N ASP A 69 9.53 14.18 -1.98
CA ASP A 69 10.86 13.95 -2.54
C ASP A 69 11.25 14.96 -3.63
N MET A 70 10.28 15.67 -4.23
CA MET A 70 10.53 16.51 -5.40
C MET A 70 9.55 17.68 -5.50
N VAL A 71 10.05 18.84 -5.93
CA VAL A 71 9.23 20.00 -6.31
C VAL A 71 9.30 20.19 -7.83
N VAL A 72 8.15 20.40 -8.45
CA VAL A 72 8.02 20.68 -9.88
C VAL A 72 7.58 22.13 -10.08
N MET A 73 8.41 22.93 -10.73
CA MET A 73 8.08 24.26 -11.20
C MET A 73 7.28 24.14 -12.52
N ASP A 74 5.98 24.42 -12.46
CA ASP A 74 5.07 24.33 -13.61
C ASP A 74 5.15 25.55 -14.54
N ASP A 75 4.17 25.79 -15.42
CA ASP A 75 4.14 26.86 -16.43
C ASP A 75 4.38 28.27 -15.83
N GLY A 76 5.14 29.11 -16.53
CA GLY A 76 5.33 30.53 -16.17
C GLY A 76 6.76 30.94 -15.83
N TRP A 77 7.77 30.10 -15.95
CA TRP A 77 9.17 30.39 -15.58
C TRP A 77 10.00 31.06 -16.69
N PHE A 78 9.50 31.10 -17.94
CA PHE A 78 10.27 31.50 -19.12
C PHE A 78 9.70 32.74 -19.80
N GLY A 79 10.50 33.42 -20.62
CA GLY A 79 10.09 34.56 -21.46
C GLY A 79 9.38 35.67 -20.66
N LYS A 80 8.17 36.04 -21.09
CA LYS A 80 7.24 36.97 -20.41
C LYS A 80 5.96 36.24 -19.99
N ARG A 81 6.10 34.96 -19.61
CA ARG A 81 5.00 34.05 -19.33
C ARG A 81 4.38 34.32 -17.96
N ASP A 82 3.54 35.36 -17.85
CA ASP A 82 2.79 35.69 -16.64
C ASP A 82 1.29 35.35 -16.78
N ASP A 83 0.91 34.87 -17.95
CA ASP A 83 -0.39 34.30 -18.29
C ASP A 83 -0.25 33.38 -19.53
N ASP A 84 -1.35 32.85 -20.07
CA ASP A 84 -1.32 31.93 -21.21
C ASP A 84 -1.35 32.64 -22.59
N ASN A 85 -1.16 33.97 -22.65
CA ASN A 85 -1.24 34.73 -23.89
C ASN A 85 0.10 34.88 -24.63
N SER A 86 1.24 34.66 -23.98
CA SER A 86 2.54 34.99 -24.54
C SER A 86 3.61 33.95 -24.29
N SER A 87 4.72 34.06 -25.02
CA SER A 87 6.04 33.44 -24.80
C SER A 87 6.20 31.94 -25.09
N LEU A 88 5.15 31.18 -25.39
CA LEU A 88 5.39 29.82 -25.92
C LEU A 88 6.21 29.92 -27.21
N GLY A 89 7.29 29.09 -27.27
CA GLY A 89 8.31 29.16 -28.32
C GLY A 89 9.58 29.89 -27.92
N ASP A 90 9.55 30.69 -26.87
CA ASP A 90 10.68 31.48 -26.34
C ASP A 90 11.23 30.84 -25.07
N TRP A 91 11.94 29.73 -25.20
CA TRP A 91 12.44 28.92 -24.06
C TRP A 91 13.73 29.50 -23.48
N PHE A 92 13.61 30.67 -22.83
CA PHE A 92 14.69 31.27 -22.04
C PHE A 92 14.19 31.68 -20.66
N VAL A 93 15.03 31.48 -19.66
CA VAL A 93 14.67 31.70 -18.25
C VAL A 93 14.30 33.17 -18.00
N ASN A 94 13.20 33.41 -17.29
CA ASN A 94 12.84 34.73 -16.79
C ASN A 94 13.57 34.99 -15.45
N GLU A 95 14.86 35.34 -15.52
CA GLU A 95 15.69 35.58 -14.34
C GLU A 95 15.13 36.69 -13.44
N LYS A 96 14.42 37.67 -14.00
CA LYS A 96 13.79 38.75 -13.22
C LYS A 96 12.67 38.16 -12.34
N LYS A 97 11.84 37.27 -12.89
CA LYS A 97 10.74 36.60 -12.15
C LYS A 97 11.30 35.64 -11.12
N LEU A 98 12.33 34.88 -11.47
CA LEU A 98 12.96 33.94 -10.54
C LEU A 98 13.85 34.62 -9.51
N GLY A 99 14.22 35.89 -9.70
CA GLY A 99 15.10 36.63 -8.79
C GLY A 99 16.58 36.20 -8.86
N GLY A 100 16.98 35.51 -9.94
CA GLY A 100 18.31 34.97 -10.18
C GLY A 100 18.33 33.99 -11.34
N THR A 101 19.44 33.31 -11.54
CA THR A 101 19.60 32.28 -12.57
C THR A 101 18.83 31.01 -12.22
N LEU A 102 18.51 30.18 -13.23
CA LEU A 102 17.90 28.86 -13.00
C LEU A 102 18.84 27.93 -12.20
N SER A 103 20.16 28.03 -12.44
CA SER A 103 21.14 27.26 -11.67
C SER A 103 21.08 27.57 -10.19
N GLU A 104 21.03 28.85 -9.81
CA GLU A 104 20.89 29.27 -8.40
C GLU A 104 19.59 28.79 -7.78
N LEU A 105 18.48 28.81 -8.51
CA LEU A 105 17.20 28.29 -8.05
C LEU A 105 17.27 26.76 -7.80
N ILE A 106 17.80 26.01 -8.76
CA ILE A 106 17.99 24.56 -8.64
C ILE A 106 18.83 24.21 -7.41
N ASP A 107 19.96 24.90 -7.23
CA ASP A 107 20.85 24.68 -6.08
C ASP A 107 20.14 24.97 -4.74
N ARG A 108 19.34 26.05 -4.69
CA ARG A 108 18.54 26.41 -3.52
C ARG A 108 17.48 25.36 -3.18
N VAL A 109 16.83 24.79 -4.20
CA VAL A 109 15.84 23.70 -4.04
C VAL A 109 16.54 22.43 -3.55
N HIS A 110 17.64 22.02 -4.20
CA HIS A 110 18.41 20.84 -3.77
C HIS A 110 18.98 20.99 -2.35
N ALA A 111 19.34 22.20 -1.93
CA ALA A 111 19.78 22.48 -0.57
C ALA A 111 18.69 22.19 0.49
N GLN A 112 17.40 22.13 0.12
CA GLN A 112 16.33 21.70 1.01
C GLN A 112 16.22 20.17 1.12
N GLY A 113 17.01 19.41 0.34
CA GLY A 113 17.00 17.94 0.34
C GLY A 113 15.96 17.31 -0.60
N VAL A 114 15.36 18.09 -1.49
CA VAL A 114 14.37 17.65 -2.48
C VAL A 114 14.90 17.79 -3.90
N LYS A 115 14.37 16.96 -4.82
CA LYS A 115 14.68 17.01 -6.25
C LYS A 115 13.96 18.18 -6.92
N PHE A 116 14.44 18.56 -8.11
CA PHE A 116 13.86 19.64 -8.92
C PHE A 116 13.30 19.12 -10.23
N GLY A 117 12.05 19.47 -10.55
CA GLY A 117 11.39 19.25 -11.83
C GLY A 117 10.95 20.52 -12.50
N ILE A 118 10.76 20.46 -13.81
CA ILE A 118 10.36 21.61 -14.65
C ILE A 118 9.29 21.21 -15.68
N TRP A 119 8.38 22.11 -15.99
CA TRP A 119 7.36 21.97 -17.03
C TRP A 119 7.87 22.55 -18.36
N ILE A 120 7.54 21.91 -19.48
CA ILE A 120 7.75 22.40 -20.84
C ILE A 120 6.56 22.08 -21.73
N GLU A 121 6.33 22.89 -22.75
CA GLU A 121 5.35 22.69 -23.82
C GLU A 121 6.00 23.01 -25.19
N PRO A 122 6.97 22.19 -25.65
CA PRO A 122 7.88 22.56 -26.72
C PRO A 122 7.24 22.60 -28.11
N GLU A 123 6.07 21.98 -28.27
CA GLU A 123 5.36 21.88 -29.53
C GLU A 123 4.48 23.13 -29.84
N MET A 124 4.37 24.04 -28.88
CA MET A 124 3.45 25.18 -28.97
C MET A 124 4.17 26.51 -29.18
N VAL A 125 3.44 27.46 -29.78
CA VAL A 125 3.90 28.84 -29.97
C VAL A 125 2.74 29.80 -29.74
N ASN A 126 3.00 30.92 -29.08
CA ASN A 126 2.07 32.07 -29.04
C ASN A 126 2.41 33.03 -30.17
N GLU A 127 1.40 33.73 -30.71
CA GLU A 127 1.62 34.81 -31.65
C GLU A 127 2.41 35.97 -31.01
N ASP A 128 2.26 36.16 -29.69
CA ASP A 128 3.12 37.05 -28.90
C ASP A 128 4.33 36.29 -28.34
N SER A 129 5.21 35.84 -29.23
CA SER A 129 6.54 35.35 -28.97
C SER A 129 7.55 35.88 -29.95
N ASN A 130 8.83 35.88 -29.61
CA ASN A 130 9.88 36.26 -30.55
C ASN A 130 9.94 35.25 -31.70
N LEU A 131 9.82 33.96 -31.37
CA LEU A 131 9.86 32.88 -32.35
C LEU A 131 8.78 33.08 -33.45
N TYR A 132 7.54 33.38 -33.08
CA TYR A 132 6.49 33.57 -34.06
C TYR A 132 6.70 34.84 -34.90
N ARG A 133 7.22 35.92 -34.31
CA ARG A 133 7.55 37.16 -35.06
C ARG A 133 8.65 36.92 -36.09
N GLU A 134 9.63 36.05 -35.77
CA GLU A 134 10.73 35.71 -36.68
C GLU A 134 10.32 34.66 -37.71
N HIS A 135 9.51 33.70 -37.33
CA HIS A 135 9.14 32.53 -38.12
C HIS A 135 7.63 32.20 -38.03
N PRO A 136 6.74 33.10 -38.53
CA PRO A 136 5.30 32.83 -38.50
C PRO A 136 4.89 31.63 -39.36
N ASP A 137 5.72 31.25 -40.34
CA ASP A 137 5.55 30.09 -41.22
C ASP A 137 5.88 28.75 -40.54
N TRP A 138 6.40 28.78 -39.32
CA TRP A 138 6.65 27.56 -38.55
C TRP A 138 5.42 27.05 -37.79
N ALA A 139 4.41 27.86 -37.62
CA ALA A 139 3.14 27.40 -37.09
C ALA A 139 2.28 26.70 -38.15
N ILE A 140 1.67 25.59 -37.83
CA ILE A 140 0.73 24.89 -38.71
C ILE A 140 -0.51 25.75 -38.89
N GLN A 141 -0.74 26.22 -40.16
CA GLN A 141 -1.86 27.09 -40.54
C GLN A 141 -2.35 26.73 -41.93
N ILE A 142 -3.67 26.80 -42.15
CA ILE A 142 -4.22 26.63 -43.48
C ILE A 142 -4.06 27.96 -44.25
N PRO A 143 -3.35 27.96 -45.41
CA PRO A 143 -3.15 29.20 -46.18
C PRO A 143 -4.46 29.95 -46.48
N GLY A 144 -4.49 31.25 -46.16
CA GLY A 144 -5.64 32.10 -46.39
C GLY A 144 -6.81 31.94 -45.39
N LYS A 145 -6.66 31.17 -44.34
CA LYS A 145 -7.63 31.04 -43.24
C LYS A 145 -7.05 31.57 -41.93
N LEU A 146 -7.93 32.02 -41.05
CA LEU A 146 -7.54 32.32 -39.68
C LEU A 146 -7.19 30.99 -38.94
N PRO A 147 -6.10 30.96 -38.19
CA PRO A 147 -5.71 29.75 -37.45
C PRO A 147 -6.70 29.45 -36.33
N VAL A 148 -6.92 28.17 -36.09
CA VAL A 148 -7.67 27.71 -34.93
C VAL A 148 -6.79 27.83 -33.70
N ARG A 149 -7.24 28.55 -32.68
CA ARG A 149 -6.53 28.69 -31.38
C ARG A 149 -7.20 27.90 -30.30
N SER A 150 -6.41 27.34 -29.40
CA SER A 150 -6.84 26.82 -28.10
C SER A 150 -5.85 27.33 -27.06
N ARG A 151 -6.31 27.84 -25.92
CA ARG A 151 -5.49 28.53 -24.91
C ARG A 151 -4.51 29.56 -25.48
N ASN A 152 -4.98 30.35 -26.47
CA ASN A 152 -4.22 31.39 -27.14
C ASN A 152 -2.92 30.92 -27.83
N GLN A 153 -2.80 29.64 -28.16
CA GLN A 153 -1.59 29.10 -28.76
C GLN A 153 -1.84 28.35 -30.07
N LEU A 154 -0.78 28.23 -30.85
CA LEU A 154 -0.71 27.54 -32.13
C LEU A 154 0.26 26.38 -32.05
N LEU A 155 0.17 25.43 -32.99
CA LEU A 155 1.02 24.25 -33.07
C LEU A 155 2.20 24.53 -34.00
N LEU A 156 3.41 24.31 -33.54
CA LEU A 156 4.63 24.32 -34.38
C LEU A 156 4.67 23.11 -35.31
N ASP A 157 5.17 23.28 -36.51
CA ASP A 157 5.32 22.20 -37.48
C ASP A 157 6.54 21.32 -37.17
N PHE A 158 6.36 20.37 -36.28
CA PHE A 158 7.41 19.42 -35.92
C PHE A 158 7.74 18.39 -37.02
N SER A 159 7.01 18.38 -38.17
CA SER A 159 7.47 17.64 -39.35
C SER A 159 8.77 18.24 -39.92
N ARG A 160 9.01 19.54 -39.68
CA ARG A 160 10.17 20.29 -40.17
C ARG A 160 11.35 20.14 -39.21
N LYS A 161 12.49 19.71 -39.74
CA LYS A 161 13.71 19.48 -38.94
C LYS A 161 14.23 20.79 -38.32
N GLU A 162 14.22 21.91 -39.05
CA GLU A 162 14.70 23.20 -38.57
C GLU A 162 13.89 23.72 -37.37
N VAL A 163 12.59 23.45 -37.30
CA VAL A 163 11.74 23.80 -36.18
C VAL A 163 12.14 22.98 -34.94
N ARG A 164 12.24 21.66 -35.11
CA ARG A 164 12.69 20.77 -34.05
C ARG A 164 14.09 21.10 -33.52
N ASP A 165 15.03 21.39 -34.42
CA ASP A 165 16.40 21.73 -34.02
C ASP A 165 16.45 23.04 -33.22
N ASN A 166 15.69 24.06 -33.62
CA ASN A 166 15.61 25.35 -32.92
C ASN A 166 15.10 25.11 -31.47
N ILE A 167 13.94 24.49 -31.33
CA ILE A 167 13.33 24.25 -30.02
C ILE A 167 14.21 23.35 -29.17
N PHE A 168 14.80 22.29 -29.75
CA PHE A 168 15.70 21.39 -29.05
C PHE A 168 16.91 22.13 -28.46
N ASN A 169 17.52 23.01 -29.26
CA ASN A 169 18.67 23.80 -28.80
C ASN A 169 18.29 24.76 -27.65
N GLN A 170 17.09 25.38 -27.71
CA GLN A 170 16.61 26.24 -26.63
C GLN A 170 16.39 25.42 -25.34
N ILE A 171 15.72 24.27 -25.42
CA ILE A 171 15.47 23.40 -24.27
C ILE A 171 16.78 22.88 -23.67
N CYS A 172 17.74 22.46 -24.53
CA CYS A 172 19.06 22.05 -24.06
C CYS A 172 19.79 23.18 -23.33
N ALA A 173 19.71 24.42 -23.84
CA ALA A 173 20.34 25.57 -23.19
C ALA A 173 19.74 25.86 -21.80
N VAL A 174 18.47 25.49 -21.56
CA VAL A 174 17.85 25.55 -20.24
C VAL A 174 18.32 24.39 -19.34
N PHE A 175 18.26 23.16 -19.87
CA PHE A 175 18.57 21.96 -19.08
C PHE A 175 20.07 21.85 -18.70
N ASP A 176 20.94 22.39 -19.53
CA ASP A 176 22.39 22.42 -19.25
C ASP A 176 22.75 23.42 -18.13
N GLN A 177 21.81 24.25 -17.61
CA GLN A 177 22.06 25.20 -16.53
C GLN A 177 22.11 24.54 -15.15
N GLY A 178 21.56 23.35 -14.97
CA GLY A 178 21.57 22.68 -13.68
C GLY A 178 21.01 21.26 -13.73
N LYS A 179 21.05 20.58 -12.59
CA LYS A 179 20.52 19.22 -12.47
C LYS A 179 19.00 19.24 -12.38
N ILE A 180 18.34 18.94 -13.49
CA ILE A 180 16.89 18.72 -13.54
C ILE A 180 16.63 17.23 -13.42
N ASP A 181 15.79 16.83 -12.45
CA ASP A 181 15.50 15.42 -12.16
C ASP A 181 14.22 14.92 -12.87
N TYR A 182 13.33 15.86 -13.28
CA TYR A 182 12.02 15.54 -13.85
C TYR A 182 11.57 16.61 -14.81
N VAL A 183 10.86 16.18 -15.86
CA VAL A 183 10.24 17.06 -16.86
C VAL A 183 8.80 16.65 -17.08
N LYS A 184 7.86 17.61 -16.92
CA LYS A 184 6.48 17.49 -17.35
C LYS A 184 6.37 18.08 -18.76
N TRP A 185 6.12 17.21 -19.75
CA TRP A 185 5.93 17.61 -21.15
C TRP A 185 4.46 17.76 -21.48
N ASP A 186 4.01 18.96 -21.72
CA ASP A 186 2.63 19.29 -22.03
C ASP A 186 2.37 19.55 -23.51
N MET A 187 1.10 19.57 -23.87
CA MET A 187 0.54 19.96 -25.17
C MET A 187 -0.93 20.37 -24.97
N ASN A 188 -1.19 21.64 -24.73
CA ASN A 188 -2.52 22.15 -24.38
C ASN A 188 -3.40 22.55 -25.59
N ARG A 189 -2.91 22.32 -26.80
CA ARG A 189 -3.67 22.47 -28.02
C ARG A 189 -3.56 21.22 -28.87
N SER A 190 -4.68 20.60 -29.16
CA SER A 190 -4.74 19.47 -30.09
C SER A 190 -4.38 19.90 -31.52
N MET A 191 -3.92 18.95 -32.33
CA MET A 191 -3.63 19.20 -33.74
C MET A 191 -4.88 19.62 -34.49
N ALA A 192 -4.84 20.77 -35.12
CA ALA A 192 -5.85 21.33 -36.03
C ALA A 192 -5.15 21.94 -37.23
N ASP A 193 -5.92 22.50 -38.16
CA ASP A 193 -5.40 23.17 -39.37
C ASP A 193 -4.53 22.26 -40.26
N VAL A 194 -4.76 20.94 -40.22
CA VAL A 194 -4.07 19.99 -41.08
C VAL A 194 -4.59 20.08 -42.51
N TYR A 195 -3.73 20.47 -43.45
CA TYR A 195 -4.11 20.71 -44.84
C TYR A 195 -3.34 19.82 -45.86
N ALA A 196 -2.28 19.17 -45.44
CA ALA A 196 -1.49 18.27 -46.27
C ALA A 196 -1.68 16.83 -45.84
N GLY A 197 -1.73 15.88 -46.77
CA GLY A 197 -2.13 14.50 -46.51
C GLY A 197 -1.28 13.74 -45.48
N ASN A 198 0.04 13.99 -45.43
CA ASN A 198 0.96 13.31 -44.53
C ASN A 198 1.33 14.13 -43.29
N LEU A 199 0.91 15.37 -43.18
CA LEU A 199 1.40 16.30 -42.17
C LEU A 199 1.24 15.74 -40.72
N ALA A 200 0.08 15.17 -40.42
CA ALA A 200 -0.16 14.62 -39.09
C ALA A 200 0.77 13.44 -38.75
N TYR A 201 1.06 12.58 -39.72
CA TYR A 201 1.98 11.47 -39.55
C TYR A 201 3.43 11.94 -39.38
N ASP A 202 3.87 12.84 -40.29
CA ASP A 202 5.24 13.38 -40.26
C ASP A 202 5.48 14.22 -38.99
N TYR A 203 4.45 14.91 -38.51
CA TYR A 203 4.46 15.60 -37.21
C TYR A 203 4.73 14.66 -36.04
N VAL A 204 4.00 13.54 -35.93
CA VAL A 204 4.17 12.56 -34.86
C VAL A 204 5.57 11.94 -34.91
N LEU A 205 6.08 11.62 -36.10
CA LEU A 205 7.47 11.16 -36.26
C LEU A 205 8.47 12.23 -35.79
N GLY A 206 8.17 13.50 -36.03
CA GLY A 206 8.98 14.61 -35.54
C GLY A 206 8.95 14.74 -34.02
N VAL A 207 7.81 14.53 -33.37
CA VAL A 207 7.71 14.47 -31.90
C VAL A 207 8.55 13.32 -31.33
N TYR A 208 8.45 12.13 -31.94
CA TYR A 208 9.27 10.98 -31.51
C TYR A 208 10.77 11.22 -31.70
N ASP A 209 11.20 11.84 -32.83
CA ASP A 209 12.59 12.25 -33.03
C ASP A 209 13.07 13.18 -31.93
N PHE A 210 12.25 14.18 -31.56
CA PHE A 210 12.60 15.13 -30.52
C PHE A 210 12.71 14.43 -29.14
N MET A 211 11.74 13.59 -28.78
CA MET A 211 11.75 12.83 -27.54
C MET A 211 12.95 11.87 -27.46
N GLU A 212 13.25 11.17 -28.58
CA GLU A 212 14.42 10.29 -28.68
C GLU A 212 15.72 11.03 -28.37
N ARG A 213 15.89 12.20 -28.98
CA ARG A 213 17.06 13.03 -28.75
C ARG A 213 17.13 13.53 -27.30
N LEU A 214 15.99 13.89 -26.72
CA LEU A 214 15.92 14.39 -25.34
C LEU A 214 16.29 13.30 -24.33
N VAL A 215 15.67 12.12 -24.39
CA VAL A 215 15.95 11.02 -23.45
C VAL A 215 17.34 10.40 -23.65
N THR A 216 17.92 10.53 -24.87
CA THR A 216 19.29 10.10 -25.15
C THR A 216 20.30 11.06 -24.53
N ARG A 217 20.06 12.37 -24.61
CA ARG A 217 20.94 13.39 -24.04
C ARG A 217 20.84 13.47 -22.52
N TYR A 218 19.65 13.28 -21.97
CA TYR A 218 19.35 13.39 -20.54
C TYR A 218 18.71 12.11 -19.99
N PRO A 219 19.43 11.00 -19.93
CA PRO A 219 18.89 9.68 -19.58
C PRO A 219 18.43 9.59 -18.10
N ASP A 220 18.86 10.53 -17.25
CA ASP A 220 18.56 10.57 -15.82
C ASP A 220 17.32 11.39 -15.49
N ILE A 221 16.71 12.06 -16.47
CA ILE A 221 15.47 12.81 -16.29
C ILE A 221 14.27 11.86 -16.36
N LEU A 222 13.43 11.91 -15.33
CA LEU A 222 12.10 11.28 -15.36
C LEU A 222 11.17 12.14 -16.22
N LEU A 223 10.78 11.63 -17.39
CA LEU A 223 9.87 12.33 -18.29
C LEU A 223 8.41 11.90 -18.00
N GLU A 224 7.53 12.89 -17.78
CA GLU A 224 6.07 12.71 -17.72
C GLU A 224 5.40 13.39 -18.91
N GLY A 225 4.54 12.65 -19.62
CA GLY A 225 3.66 13.24 -20.62
C GLY A 225 2.41 13.85 -19.98
N CYS A 226 1.88 14.94 -20.53
CA CYS A 226 0.63 15.55 -20.08
C CYS A 226 -0.39 15.66 -21.24
N SER A 227 -0.18 16.57 -22.15
CA SER A 227 -1.05 16.84 -23.32
C SER A 227 -2.47 17.24 -22.92
N GLY A 228 -2.54 18.31 -22.12
CA GLY A 228 -3.81 18.85 -21.64
C GLY A 228 -4.60 17.84 -20.82
N GLY A 229 -3.90 17.11 -19.93
CA GLY A 229 -4.53 16.10 -19.09
C GLY A 229 -4.81 14.77 -19.79
N GLY A 230 -3.80 14.15 -20.38
CA GLY A 230 -3.88 12.79 -20.93
C GLY A 230 -4.38 12.69 -22.37
N GLY A 231 -4.39 13.79 -23.13
CA GLY A 231 -4.82 13.79 -24.53
C GLY A 231 -4.03 12.87 -25.45
N ARG A 232 -2.81 12.46 -25.05
CA ARG A 232 -1.96 11.46 -25.72
C ARG A 232 -1.55 10.34 -24.76
N PHE A 233 -2.49 9.78 -24.01
CA PHE A 233 -2.22 8.62 -23.20
C PHE A 233 -2.21 7.37 -24.09
N ASP A 234 -1.07 7.08 -24.69
CA ASP A 234 -0.89 5.97 -25.62
C ASP A 234 0.47 5.29 -25.49
N ALA A 235 0.61 4.11 -26.12
CA ALA A 235 1.81 3.29 -26.03
C ALA A 235 3.04 3.94 -26.70
N GLY A 236 2.85 4.79 -27.72
CA GLY A 236 3.94 5.51 -28.35
C GLY A 236 4.56 6.55 -27.43
N MET A 237 3.72 7.30 -26.71
CA MET A 237 4.20 8.23 -25.68
C MET A 237 4.84 7.49 -24.50
N LEU A 238 4.25 6.36 -24.05
CA LEU A 238 4.82 5.54 -22.97
C LEU A 238 6.17 4.89 -23.33
N TYR A 239 6.50 4.79 -24.59
CA TYR A 239 7.83 4.34 -25.01
C TYR A 239 8.94 5.29 -24.53
N TYR A 240 8.65 6.59 -24.46
CA TYR A 240 9.58 7.61 -23.99
C TYR A 240 9.33 8.08 -22.55
N SER A 241 8.05 8.21 -22.18
CA SER A 241 7.60 8.76 -20.90
C SER A 241 7.02 7.62 -20.05
N PRO A 242 7.69 7.18 -18.97
CA PRO A 242 7.21 6.03 -18.17
C PRO A 242 5.91 6.30 -17.42
N GLN A 243 5.47 7.55 -17.38
CA GLN A 243 4.20 7.99 -16.79
C GLN A 243 3.60 9.16 -17.57
N ILE A 244 2.28 9.28 -17.47
CA ILE A 244 1.49 10.32 -18.13
C ILE A 244 0.49 10.87 -17.13
N TRP A 245 0.37 12.20 -17.06
CA TRP A 245 -0.68 12.89 -16.33
C TRP A 245 -2.03 12.54 -16.96
N CYS A 246 -2.87 11.78 -16.25
CA CYS A 246 -4.02 11.15 -16.91
C CYS A 246 -5.24 12.07 -17.04
N SER A 247 -5.30 13.19 -16.31
CA SER A 247 -6.34 14.22 -16.49
C SER A 247 -6.05 15.47 -15.65
N ASP A 248 -6.32 16.65 -16.22
CA ASP A 248 -6.35 17.92 -15.49
C ASP A 248 -7.55 18.03 -14.55
N ASN A 249 -8.49 17.08 -14.62
CA ASN A 249 -9.54 16.98 -13.63
C ASN A 249 -8.98 16.31 -12.37
N THR A 250 -8.66 17.13 -11.36
CA THR A 250 -8.07 16.72 -10.08
C THR A 250 -9.10 16.40 -9.00
N ASP A 251 -10.40 16.53 -9.27
CA ASP A 251 -11.46 16.13 -8.34
C ASP A 251 -11.38 14.65 -8.02
N ALA A 252 -11.16 14.30 -6.73
CA ALA A 252 -10.90 12.92 -6.30
C ALA A 252 -12.03 11.95 -6.66
N ILE A 253 -13.29 12.42 -6.72
CA ILE A 253 -14.42 11.55 -7.07
C ILE A 253 -14.47 11.32 -8.59
N ASN A 254 -14.22 12.35 -9.39
CA ASN A 254 -14.09 12.17 -10.83
C ASN A 254 -12.89 11.31 -11.20
N ARG A 255 -11.78 11.43 -10.46
CA ARG A 255 -10.58 10.61 -10.64
C ARG A 255 -10.84 9.11 -10.43
N THR A 256 -11.78 8.70 -9.59
CA THR A 256 -12.14 7.27 -9.48
C THR A 256 -12.60 6.71 -10.82
N ARG A 257 -13.34 7.49 -11.61
CA ARG A 257 -13.83 7.10 -12.96
C ARG A 257 -12.73 7.16 -14.01
N ILE A 258 -11.93 8.22 -13.98
CA ILE A 258 -10.83 8.44 -14.94
C ILE A 258 -9.78 7.33 -14.79
N GLN A 259 -9.30 7.08 -13.58
CA GLN A 259 -8.30 6.05 -13.30
C GLN A 259 -8.84 4.63 -13.56
N TYR A 260 -10.11 4.38 -13.23
CA TYR A 260 -10.79 3.14 -13.59
C TYR A 260 -10.78 2.91 -15.10
N GLY A 261 -11.19 3.92 -15.90
CA GLY A 261 -11.21 3.85 -17.36
C GLY A 261 -9.82 3.62 -17.95
N THR A 262 -8.82 4.38 -17.51
CA THR A 262 -7.43 4.26 -17.96
C THR A 262 -6.86 2.86 -17.66
N SER A 263 -7.20 2.28 -16.50
CA SER A 263 -6.72 0.96 -16.07
C SER A 263 -7.21 -0.23 -16.90
N PHE A 264 -8.13 -0.02 -17.85
CA PHE A 264 -8.52 -1.11 -18.77
C PHE A 264 -7.38 -1.56 -19.67
N PHE A 265 -6.48 -0.66 -20.00
CA PHE A 265 -5.39 -0.92 -20.92
C PHE A 265 -4.01 -0.62 -20.32
N TYR A 266 -3.88 0.46 -19.53
CA TYR A 266 -2.60 0.96 -19.04
C TYR A 266 -2.37 0.60 -17.56
N PRO A 267 -1.13 0.23 -17.17
CA PRO A 267 -0.78 -0.05 -15.78
C PRO A 267 -0.89 1.22 -14.92
N VAL A 268 -1.26 1.04 -13.65
CA VAL A 268 -1.38 2.19 -12.72
C VAL A 268 -0.05 2.90 -12.48
N SER A 269 1.07 2.21 -12.63
CA SER A 269 2.42 2.79 -12.59
C SER A 269 2.69 3.82 -13.69
N SER A 270 1.86 3.87 -14.73
CA SER A 270 1.95 4.87 -15.80
C SER A 270 1.02 6.07 -15.61
N MET A 271 0.21 6.11 -14.54
CA MET A 271 -0.79 7.14 -14.32
C MET A 271 -0.31 8.18 -13.30
N GLY A 272 -0.12 9.44 -13.71
CA GLY A 272 0.06 10.56 -12.78
C GLY A 272 -1.21 10.81 -11.97
N ALA A 273 -1.10 10.86 -10.64
CA ALA A 273 -2.22 11.07 -9.74
C ALA A 273 -1.80 11.90 -8.52
N HIS A 274 -2.44 13.06 -8.34
CA HIS A 274 -2.08 14.00 -7.28
C HIS A 274 -3.26 14.32 -6.35
N VAL A 275 -2.95 14.65 -5.11
CA VAL A 275 -3.85 15.24 -4.13
C VAL A 275 -3.97 16.74 -4.42
N SER A 276 -5.14 17.18 -4.85
CA SER A 276 -5.42 18.57 -5.22
C SER A 276 -5.84 19.44 -4.03
N ALA A 277 -5.87 20.75 -4.23
CA ALA A 277 -6.44 21.72 -3.31
C ALA A 277 -7.97 21.53 -3.12
N VAL A 278 -8.52 22.06 -2.04
CA VAL A 278 -9.97 22.15 -1.80
C VAL A 278 -10.34 23.57 -1.37
N PRO A 279 -11.50 24.10 -1.78
CA PRO A 279 -12.46 23.51 -2.75
C PRO A 279 -11.79 23.23 -4.09
N ASN A 280 -12.13 22.09 -4.75
CA ASN A 280 -11.59 21.80 -6.07
C ASN A 280 -11.96 22.91 -7.05
N HIS A 281 -10.99 23.44 -7.78
CA HIS A 281 -11.18 24.63 -8.61
C HIS A 281 -12.12 24.42 -9.81
N GLN A 282 -12.34 23.19 -10.27
CA GLN A 282 -13.27 22.88 -11.37
C GLN A 282 -14.68 22.56 -10.89
N THR A 283 -14.81 21.79 -9.80
CA THR A 283 -16.11 21.27 -9.34
C THR A 283 -16.65 22.00 -8.11
N GLY A 284 -15.82 22.78 -7.41
CA GLY A 284 -16.16 23.41 -6.12
C GLY A 284 -16.31 22.40 -4.97
N ARG A 285 -16.03 21.11 -5.20
CA ARG A 285 -16.22 20.05 -4.22
C ARG A 285 -15.15 20.10 -3.13
N VAL A 286 -15.58 19.89 -1.88
CA VAL A 286 -14.68 19.76 -0.73
C VAL A 286 -14.65 18.30 -0.29
N ILE A 287 -13.53 17.63 -0.54
CA ILE A 287 -13.30 16.23 -0.19
C ILE A 287 -12.22 16.14 0.88
N SER A 288 -12.39 15.23 1.85
CA SER A 288 -11.40 15.03 2.91
C SER A 288 -10.01 14.70 2.33
N LEU A 289 -8.97 15.14 3.01
CA LEU A 289 -7.59 14.86 2.64
C LEU A 289 -7.34 13.35 2.53
N LYS A 290 -7.90 12.56 3.44
CA LYS A 290 -7.87 11.09 3.42
C LYS A 290 -8.40 10.51 2.10
N THR A 291 -9.56 10.94 1.66
CA THR A 291 -10.17 10.43 0.41
C THR A 291 -9.36 10.84 -0.80
N ARG A 292 -8.89 12.09 -0.86
CA ARG A 292 -8.00 12.58 -1.92
C ARG A 292 -6.72 11.75 -1.98
N GLY A 293 -6.09 11.48 -0.84
CA GLY A 293 -4.87 10.68 -0.73
C GLY A 293 -5.07 9.23 -1.19
N ILE A 294 -6.11 8.55 -0.70
CA ILE A 294 -6.40 7.15 -1.10
C ILE A 294 -6.66 7.05 -2.61
N THR A 295 -7.37 8.02 -3.19
CA THR A 295 -7.62 8.06 -4.64
C THR A 295 -6.33 8.27 -5.43
N ALA A 296 -5.48 9.20 -5.00
CA ALA A 296 -4.22 9.51 -5.67
C ALA A 296 -3.18 8.38 -5.56
N MET A 297 -3.22 7.56 -4.50
CA MET A 297 -2.33 6.39 -4.35
C MET A 297 -2.56 5.29 -5.40
N ALA A 298 -3.58 5.40 -6.24
CA ALA A 298 -3.79 4.50 -7.38
C ALA A 298 -3.00 4.92 -8.63
N GLY A 299 -1.79 5.42 -8.47
CA GLY A 299 -0.92 5.88 -9.55
C GLY A 299 0.44 6.31 -9.04
N THR A 300 1.16 7.11 -9.82
CA THR A 300 2.37 7.82 -9.38
C THR A 300 1.96 8.99 -8.51
N PHE A 301 2.23 8.86 -7.22
CA PHE A 301 1.63 9.68 -6.18
C PHE A 301 2.29 11.05 -6.05
N GLY A 302 1.48 12.10 -5.88
CA GLY A 302 1.97 13.45 -5.66
C GLY A 302 0.91 14.39 -5.09
N TYR A 303 1.25 15.67 -5.03
CA TYR A 303 0.42 16.75 -4.50
C TYR A 303 0.37 17.93 -5.48
N GLU A 304 -0.77 18.60 -5.50
CA GLU A 304 -1.00 19.84 -6.24
C GLU A 304 -1.83 20.78 -5.36
N LEU A 305 -1.17 21.38 -4.37
CA LEU A 305 -1.80 22.28 -3.38
C LEU A 305 -0.73 23.15 -2.72
N ASN A 306 -1.14 24.20 -2.01
CA ASN A 306 -0.23 25.03 -1.23
C ASN A 306 -0.16 24.52 0.22
N PRO A 307 0.94 23.88 0.66
CA PRO A 307 1.06 23.33 2.02
C PRO A 307 1.06 24.41 3.11
N ALA A 308 1.41 25.66 2.78
CA ALA A 308 1.39 26.77 3.74
C ALA A 308 -0.02 27.14 4.22
N LEU A 309 -1.05 26.71 3.49
CA LEU A 309 -2.46 26.95 3.84
C LEU A 309 -3.07 25.82 4.67
N LEU A 310 -2.34 24.73 4.91
CA LEU A 310 -2.83 23.56 5.65
C LEU A 310 -2.65 23.73 7.15
N SER A 311 -3.58 23.15 7.93
CA SER A 311 -3.43 23.03 9.38
C SER A 311 -2.32 22.04 9.76
N ASP A 312 -1.89 22.05 11.01
CA ASP A 312 -0.87 21.12 11.50
C ASP A 312 -1.37 19.66 11.45
N GLU A 313 -2.67 19.44 11.68
CA GLU A 313 -3.32 18.13 11.57
C GLU A 313 -3.33 17.62 10.11
N GLU A 314 -3.60 18.50 9.15
CA GLU A 314 -3.54 18.15 7.72
C GLU A 314 -2.11 17.87 7.27
N LYS A 315 -1.13 18.61 7.76
CA LYS A 315 0.29 18.34 7.51
C LYS A 315 0.72 16.98 8.08
N GLU A 316 0.23 16.60 9.27
CA GLU A 316 0.50 15.28 9.83
C GLU A 316 -0.18 14.16 9.02
N GLU A 317 -1.40 14.39 8.55
CA GLU A 317 -2.08 13.45 7.66
C GLU A 317 -1.31 13.24 6.35
N ILE A 318 -0.70 14.28 5.77
CA ILE A 318 0.17 14.18 4.59
C ILE A 318 1.39 13.29 4.90
N ARG A 319 2.06 13.48 6.05
CA ARG A 319 3.20 12.63 6.44
C ARG A 319 2.81 11.15 6.54
N GLU A 320 1.66 10.85 7.15
CA GLU A 320 1.16 9.48 7.23
C GLU A 320 0.72 8.92 5.85
N GLN A 321 0.17 9.74 4.95
CA GLN A 321 -0.11 9.34 3.57
C GLN A 321 1.17 8.97 2.82
N ILE A 322 2.21 9.80 2.91
CA ILE A 322 3.51 9.54 2.27
C ILE A 322 4.15 8.28 2.83
N LYS A 323 4.14 8.10 4.14
CA LYS A 323 4.64 6.89 4.81
C LYS A 323 3.87 5.64 4.38
N THR A 324 2.56 5.74 4.25
CA THR A 324 1.70 4.67 3.75
C THR A 324 2.00 4.36 2.29
N PHE A 325 2.12 5.38 1.44
CA PHE A 325 2.48 5.19 0.04
C PHE A 325 3.84 4.52 -0.09
N LYS A 326 4.89 5.04 0.56
CA LYS A 326 6.25 4.45 0.54
C LYS A 326 6.30 3.00 1.05
N LYS A 327 5.41 2.62 1.96
CA LYS A 327 5.27 1.22 2.41
C LYS A 327 4.73 0.30 1.31
N TYR A 328 3.85 0.79 0.45
CA TYR A 328 3.15 -0.01 -0.57
C TYR A 328 3.51 0.35 -2.02
N GLU A 329 4.41 1.30 -2.26
CA GLU A 329 4.75 1.80 -3.59
C GLU A 329 5.17 0.70 -4.57
N MET A 330 6.00 -0.25 -4.12
CA MET A 330 6.39 -1.41 -4.94
C MET A 330 5.20 -2.32 -5.24
N LEU A 331 4.28 -2.50 -4.30
CA LEU A 331 3.06 -3.27 -4.51
C LEU A 331 2.12 -2.58 -5.50
N ILE A 332 2.03 -1.26 -5.45
CA ILE A 332 1.23 -0.44 -6.38
C ILE A 332 1.87 -0.47 -7.77
N ASN A 333 3.19 -0.29 -7.85
CA ASN A 333 3.94 -0.19 -9.10
C ASN A 333 4.04 -1.52 -9.85
N GLU A 334 4.37 -2.63 -9.15
CA GLU A 334 4.71 -3.94 -9.73
C GLU A 334 3.63 -5.02 -9.51
N GLY A 335 2.66 -4.75 -8.62
CA GLY A 335 1.60 -5.69 -8.29
C GLY A 335 0.58 -5.86 -9.43
N THR A 336 -0.18 -6.94 -9.36
CA THR A 336 -1.30 -7.17 -10.25
C THR A 336 -2.48 -6.31 -9.82
N TYR A 337 -2.92 -5.40 -10.67
CA TYR A 337 -4.02 -4.49 -10.40
C TYR A 337 -5.39 -5.11 -10.72
N TRP A 338 -6.34 -4.99 -9.81
CA TRP A 338 -7.70 -5.48 -9.95
C TRP A 338 -8.72 -4.36 -9.72
N ARG A 339 -9.64 -4.18 -10.64
CA ARG A 339 -10.87 -3.42 -10.40
C ARG A 339 -11.86 -4.34 -9.69
N LEU A 340 -12.34 -3.94 -8.53
CA LEU A 340 -13.25 -4.75 -7.72
C LEU A 340 -14.71 -4.39 -7.99
N THR A 341 -15.02 -3.09 -8.05
CA THR A 341 -16.32 -2.52 -8.35
C THR A 341 -16.21 -1.44 -9.42
N SER A 342 -17.32 -1.07 -10.05
CA SER A 342 -17.39 -0.05 -11.09
C SER A 342 -17.85 1.30 -10.50
N PRO A 343 -17.08 2.40 -10.64
CA PRO A 343 -17.54 3.72 -10.20
C PRO A 343 -18.68 4.30 -11.05
N PHE A 344 -19.13 3.58 -12.08
CA PHE A 344 -20.25 3.97 -12.95
C PHE A 344 -21.55 3.26 -12.60
N GLU A 345 -21.49 2.11 -11.90
CA GLU A 345 -22.63 1.21 -11.66
C GLU A 345 -22.84 0.91 -10.18
N ASP A 346 -21.77 0.98 -9.37
CA ASP A 346 -21.79 0.60 -7.95
C ASP A 346 -21.79 1.83 -7.02
N GLU A 347 -22.23 1.65 -5.78
CA GLU A 347 -22.20 2.68 -4.73
C GLU A 347 -20.79 2.99 -4.22
N VAL A 348 -19.85 2.09 -4.50
CA VAL A 348 -18.45 2.23 -4.11
C VAL A 348 -17.54 2.01 -5.31
N ALA A 349 -16.49 2.82 -5.42
CA ALA A 349 -15.36 2.55 -6.30
C ALA A 349 -14.30 1.79 -5.50
N ALA A 350 -13.96 0.57 -5.92
CA ALA A 350 -12.98 -0.24 -5.23
C ALA A 350 -11.99 -0.89 -6.19
N TRP A 351 -10.73 -0.89 -5.78
CA TRP A 351 -9.63 -1.50 -6.52
C TRP A 351 -8.61 -2.09 -5.55
N MET A 352 -7.73 -2.94 -6.08
CA MET A 352 -6.66 -3.52 -5.29
C MET A 352 -5.42 -3.83 -6.12
N SER A 353 -4.27 -3.82 -5.45
CA SER A 353 -3.01 -4.37 -5.96
C SER A 353 -2.65 -5.62 -5.17
N VAL A 354 -2.24 -6.67 -5.88
CA VAL A 354 -1.81 -7.96 -5.29
C VAL A 354 -0.40 -8.24 -5.75
N SER A 355 0.50 -8.60 -4.83
CA SER A 355 1.86 -9.00 -5.17
C SER A 355 1.88 -10.21 -6.11
N ARG A 356 2.93 -10.34 -6.94
CA ARG A 356 3.09 -11.49 -7.84
C ARG A 356 3.12 -12.83 -7.07
N ALA A 357 3.67 -12.84 -5.86
CA ALA A 357 3.69 -13.99 -4.96
C ALA A 357 2.35 -14.21 -4.22
N LYS A 358 1.38 -13.31 -4.35
CA LYS A 358 0.09 -13.29 -3.65
C LYS A 358 0.21 -13.29 -2.12
N ASP A 359 1.33 -12.84 -1.61
CA ASP A 359 1.62 -12.77 -0.17
C ASP A 359 1.19 -11.43 0.45
N ARG A 360 0.96 -10.41 -0.39
CA ARG A 360 0.50 -9.09 0.02
C ARG A 360 -0.59 -8.56 -0.88
N ALA A 361 -1.54 -7.81 -0.30
CA ALA A 361 -2.56 -7.09 -1.04
C ALA A 361 -2.90 -5.76 -0.36
N LEU A 362 -3.14 -4.72 -1.17
CA LEU A 362 -3.65 -3.43 -0.74
C LEU A 362 -4.97 -3.17 -1.45
N VAL A 363 -6.03 -2.95 -0.68
CA VAL A 363 -7.40 -2.68 -1.15
C VAL A 363 -7.75 -1.25 -0.80
N SER A 364 -8.18 -0.49 -1.80
CA SER A 364 -8.67 0.89 -1.64
C SER A 364 -10.14 0.97 -2.05
N VAL A 365 -10.93 1.69 -1.27
CA VAL A 365 -12.37 1.85 -1.48
C VAL A 365 -12.75 3.30 -1.27
N VAL A 366 -13.52 3.85 -2.19
CA VAL A 366 -14.15 5.19 -2.07
C VAL A 366 -15.66 5.02 -2.17
N ARG A 367 -16.39 5.44 -1.16
CA ARG A 367 -17.84 5.45 -1.17
C ARG A 367 -18.34 6.64 -2.01
N LEU A 368 -19.12 6.36 -3.02
CA LEU A 368 -19.66 7.37 -3.94
C LEU A 368 -21.01 7.90 -3.49
N TYR A 369 -21.82 7.04 -2.87
CA TYR A 369 -23.16 7.36 -2.40
C TYR A 369 -23.36 6.84 -0.98
N ALA A 370 -24.18 7.54 -0.19
CA ALA A 370 -24.63 7.14 1.12
C ALA A 370 -26.15 7.22 1.18
N GLU A 371 -26.81 6.07 1.36
CA GLU A 371 -28.26 5.99 1.48
C GLU A 371 -28.70 5.74 2.92
N ALA A 372 -29.84 6.30 3.30
CA ALA A 372 -30.46 6.00 4.58
C ALA A 372 -30.95 4.53 4.59
N ASN A 373 -30.69 3.82 5.69
CA ASN A 373 -31.04 2.40 5.85
C ASN A 373 -30.38 1.47 4.80
N ALA A 374 -29.22 1.86 4.26
CA ALA A 374 -28.48 1.02 3.33
C ALA A 374 -28.17 -0.35 3.94
N ALA A 375 -28.20 -1.39 3.11
CA ALA A 375 -27.73 -2.72 3.48
C ALA A 375 -26.22 -2.72 3.77
N ALA A 376 -25.74 -3.74 4.50
CA ALA A 376 -24.31 -3.91 4.70
C ALA A 376 -23.59 -4.10 3.34
N CYS A 377 -22.60 -3.28 3.08
CA CYS A 377 -21.81 -3.33 1.86
C CYS A 377 -20.58 -4.22 2.05
N TYR A 378 -20.36 -5.14 1.11
CA TYR A 378 -19.21 -6.05 1.09
C TYR A 378 -18.44 -5.90 -0.21
N VAL A 379 -17.12 -5.77 -0.12
CA VAL A 379 -16.24 -5.71 -1.29
C VAL A 379 -15.53 -7.05 -1.44
N LYS A 380 -15.84 -7.79 -2.52
CA LYS A 380 -15.19 -9.07 -2.86
C LYS A 380 -13.81 -8.81 -3.47
N LEU A 381 -12.80 -9.45 -2.92
CA LEU A 381 -11.43 -9.33 -3.40
C LEU A 381 -11.17 -10.27 -4.59
N LYS A 382 -10.02 -10.09 -5.25
CA LYS A 382 -9.61 -10.90 -6.40
C LYS A 382 -8.12 -11.22 -6.34
N GLY A 383 -7.70 -12.26 -7.06
CA GLY A 383 -6.29 -12.57 -7.26
C GLY A 383 -5.55 -13.17 -6.07
N LEU A 384 -6.22 -13.41 -4.95
CA LEU A 384 -5.64 -14.04 -3.78
C LEU A 384 -5.52 -15.56 -3.94
N GLU A 385 -4.79 -16.20 -3.05
CA GLU A 385 -4.71 -17.65 -2.95
C GLU A 385 -5.87 -18.17 -2.10
N SER A 386 -6.77 -18.95 -2.73
CA SER A 386 -8.02 -19.42 -2.10
C SER A 386 -7.77 -20.14 -0.76
N ASP A 387 -6.71 -20.94 -0.73
CA ASP A 387 -6.39 -21.85 0.36
C ASP A 387 -5.51 -21.26 1.44
N ALA A 388 -5.03 -20.04 1.26
CA ALA A 388 -4.18 -19.36 2.21
C ALA A 388 -4.99 -18.57 3.24
N VAL A 389 -4.41 -18.35 4.40
CA VAL A 389 -4.92 -17.43 5.43
C VAL A 389 -4.19 -16.09 5.29
N TYR A 390 -4.97 -15.01 5.30
CA TYR A 390 -4.48 -13.64 5.28
C TYR A 390 -4.84 -12.92 6.57
N ILE A 391 -3.93 -12.09 7.07
CA ILE A 391 -4.18 -11.18 8.18
C ILE A 391 -4.37 -9.75 7.65
N GLU A 392 -5.40 -9.07 8.08
CA GLU A 392 -5.58 -7.64 7.86
C GLU A 392 -4.69 -6.89 8.87
N GLU A 393 -3.75 -6.07 8.36
CA GLU A 393 -2.66 -5.52 9.18
C GLU A 393 -3.12 -4.54 10.27
N ASN A 394 -4.20 -3.79 10.04
CA ASN A 394 -4.65 -2.76 10.99
C ASN A 394 -5.42 -3.35 12.16
N THR A 395 -6.28 -4.36 11.90
CA THR A 395 -7.15 -4.97 12.91
C THR A 395 -6.61 -6.28 13.47
N GLY A 396 -5.67 -6.93 12.76
CA GLY A 396 -5.20 -8.27 13.07
C GLY A 396 -6.22 -9.38 12.78
N ARG A 397 -7.34 -9.07 12.13
CA ARG A 397 -8.35 -10.07 11.76
C ARG A 397 -7.83 -10.99 10.67
N GLN A 398 -8.19 -12.25 10.76
CA GLN A 398 -7.77 -13.28 9.82
C GLN A 398 -8.93 -13.74 8.96
N TYR A 399 -8.60 -14.03 7.70
CA TYR A 399 -9.55 -14.47 6.68
C TYR A 399 -8.90 -15.51 5.79
N THR A 400 -9.64 -16.51 5.34
CA THR A 400 -9.17 -17.33 4.22
C THR A 400 -9.26 -16.52 2.92
N GLY A 401 -8.36 -16.78 1.96
CA GLY A 401 -8.45 -16.15 0.65
C GLY A 401 -9.79 -16.44 -0.03
N ALA A 402 -10.34 -17.66 0.17
CA ALA A 402 -11.68 -18.01 -0.30
C ALA A 402 -12.76 -17.10 0.31
N ALA A 403 -12.74 -16.83 1.61
CA ALA A 403 -13.69 -15.93 2.27
C ALA A 403 -13.60 -14.51 1.72
N LEU A 404 -12.38 -13.98 1.57
CA LEU A 404 -12.16 -12.64 1.01
C LEU A 404 -12.67 -12.53 -0.44
N MET A 405 -12.49 -13.58 -1.26
CA MET A 405 -12.89 -13.56 -2.67
C MET A 405 -14.39 -13.85 -2.88
N ASN A 406 -15.04 -14.64 -2.03
CA ASN A 406 -16.42 -15.04 -2.23
C ASN A 406 -17.43 -14.27 -1.38
N ALA A 407 -17.11 -14.01 -0.08
CA ALA A 407 -17.94 -13.21 0.81
C ALA A 407 -17.53 -11.72 0.77
N GLY A 408 -16.24 -11.44 0.72
CA GLY A 408 -15.69 -10.08 0.72
C GLY A 408 -15.40 -9.55 2.12
N ILE A 409 -14.89 -8.31 2.16
CA ILE A 409 -14.68 -7.54 3.40
C ILE A 409 -15.89 -6.65 3.67
N PRO A 410 -16.44 -6.63 4.91
CA PRO A 410 -17.49 -5.69 5.26
C PRO A 410 -16.93 -4.27 5.35
N LEU A 411 -17.62 -3.32 4.75
CA LEU A 411 -17.33 -1.90 4.94
C LEU A 411 -18.08 -1.36 6.17
N PRO A 412 -17.56 -0.34 6.84
CA PRO A 412 -18.33 0.41 7.84
C PRO A 412 -19.64 0.93 7.25
N PHE A 413 -20.68 1.03 8.09
CA PHE A 413 -21.91 1.67 7.64
C PHE A 413 -21.65 3.10 7.19
N ALA A 414 -22.30 3.49 6.09
CA ALA A 414 -22.18 4.84 5.55
C ALA A 414 -22.71 5.88 6.54
N THR A 415 -21.87 6.85 6.87
CA THR A 415 -22.29 8.04 7.64
C THR A 415 -22.41 9.26 6.75
N LYS A 416 -21.63 9.29 5.67
CA LYS A 416 -21.62 10.36 4.65
C LYS A 416 -21.06 9.85 3.33
N GLU A 417 -21.29 10.60 2.27
CA GLU A 417 -20.68 10.39 0.96
C GLU A 417 -19.16 10.69 0.98
N TYR A 418 -18.46 10.10 0.04
CA TYR A 418 -17.04 10.35 -0.23
C TYR A 418 -16.08 9.95 0.88
N GLU A 419 -16.50 9.02 1.76
CA GLU A 419 -15.59 8.39 2.70
C GLU A 419 -14.72 7.35 1.99
N ALA A 420 -13.44 7.29 2.36
CA ALA A 420 -12.52 6.31 1.80
C ALA A 420 -11.91 5.41 2.88
N TYR A 421 -11.65 4.16 2.49
CA TYR A 421 -11.09 3.12 3.32
C TYR A 421 -9.94 2.42 2.59
N GLN A 422 -8.94 2.00 3.36
CA GLN A 422 -7.84 1.22 2.84
C GLN A 422 -7.57 0.03 3.76
N PHE A 423 -7.43 -1.16 3.18
CA PHE A 423 -7.17 -2.40 3.88
C PHE A 423 -5.92 -3.05 3.30
N SER A 424 -5.05 -3.53 4.15
CA SER A 424 -3.84 -4.23 3.74
C SER A 424 -3.81 -5.64 4.31
N PHE A 425 -3.41 -6.59 3.49
CA PHE A 425 -3.40 -8.01 3.82
C PHE A 425 -2.02 -8.61 3.60
N ILE A 426 -1.61 -9.45 4.56
CA ILE A 426 -0.39 -10.26 4.47
C ILE A 426 -0.76 -11.73 4.64
N ARG A 427 -0.23 -12.60 3.76
CA ARG A 427 -0.43 -14.05 3.83
C ARG A 427 0.41 -14.66 4.95
N LEU A 428 -0.19 -15.55 5.74
CA LEU A 428 0.45 -16.23 6.84
C LEU A 428 1.08 -17.56 6.38
N ASP A 429 2.19 -17.49 5.69
CA ASP A 429 2.89 -18.67 5.15
C ASP A 429 3.43 -19.61 6.24
N GLU A 430 3.86 -19.05 7.39
CA GLU A 430 4.34 -19.82 8.53
C GLU A 430 3.26 -20.73 9.10
N ALA A 431 2.02 -20.23 9.21
CA ALA A 431 0.89 -21.00 9.71
C ALA A 431 0.55 -22.18 8.76
N LYS A 432 0.65 -21.99 7.45
CA LYS A 432 0.43 -23.06 6.47
C LYS A 432 1.51 -24.14 6.58
N LYS A 433 2.76 -23.76 6.63
CA LYS A 433 3.89 -24.70 6.80
C LYS A 433 3.76 -25.48 8.11
N LEU A 434 3.39 -24.78 9.20
CA LEU A 434 3.18 -25.42 10.49
C LEU A 434 2.01 -26.41 10.43
N TYR A 435 0.89 -26.04 9.79
CA TYR A 435 -0.23 -26.95 9.61
C TYR A 435 0.17 -28.22 8.85
N ASP A 436 0.91 -28.11 7.77
CA ASP A 436 1.36 -29.24 6.96
C ASP A 436 2.30 -30.16 7.79
N GLU A 437 3.19 -29.59 8.61
CA GLU A 437 4.08 -30.37 9.47
C GLU A 437 3.29 -31.06 10.61
N ILE A 438 2.32 -30.39 11.23
CA ILE A 438 1.41 -31.01 12.22
C ILE A 438 0.68 -32.19 11.61
N LYS A 439 0.14 -32.06 10.39
CA LYS A 439 -0.54 -33.15 9.69
C LYS A 439 0.38 -34.34 9.47
N LYS A 440 1.63 -34.11 9.08
CA LYS A 440 2.65 -35.15 8.91
C LYS A 440 2.95 -35.84 10.24
N VAL A 441 3.15 -35.09 11.32
CA VAL A 441 3.36 -35.63 12.66
C VAL A 441 2.16 -36.45 13.14
N CYS A 442 0.93 -35.96 12.92
CA CYS A 442 -0.30 -36.72 13.22
C CYS A 442 -0.36 -38.05 12.45
N GLY A 443 -0.02 -38.05 11.16
CA GLY A 443 0.07 -39.28 10.36
C GLY A 443 1.11 -40.27 10.88
N ASN A 444 2.30 -39.78 11.23
CA ASN A 444 3.37 -40.59 11.80
C ASN A 444 2.98 -41.23 13.16
N LEU A 445 2.16 -40.54 13.96
CA LEU A 445 1.64 -41.03 15.24
C LEU A 445 0.42 -41.93 15.12
N LYS A 446 -0.06 -42.21 13.87
CA LYS A 446 -1.33 -42.91 13.60
C LYS A 446 -2.53 -42.28 14.31
N LEU A 447 -2.52 -40.95 14.42
CA LEU A 447 -3.60 -40.18 15.04
C LEU A 447 -4.77 -39.91 14.07
N SER A 448 -4.60 -40.27 12.79
CA SER A 448 -5.55 -39.97 11.69
C SER A 448 -6.12 -41.20 10.97
N GLU A 449 -5.89 -42.44 11.41
CA GLU A 449 -6.44 -43.62 10.75
C GLU A 449 -7.89 -43.87 11.20
N ALA A 450 -8.84 -43.43 10.39
CA ALA A 450 -10.25 -43.86 10.36
C ALA A 450 -10.46 -45.03 9.39
N ASP A 451 -9.57 -46.05 9.38
CA ASP A 451 -9.65 -47.20 8.49
C ASP A 451 -9.37 -48.54 9.23
N THR A 452 -10.06 -48.79 10.34
CA THR A 452 -10.33 -50.17 10.78
C THR A 452 -11.66 -50.19 11.51
N ALA A 453 -12.44 -51.23 11.19
CA ALA A 453 -13.83 -51.42 11.59
C ALA A 453 -14.04 -51.69 13.09
N ASP A 454 -13.39 -50.89 13.96
CA ASP A 454 -13.66 -50.91 15.40
C ASP A 454 -13.98 -49.50 15.87
N SER A 455 -15.23 -49.25 16.14
CA SER A 455 -15.88 -47.96 16.37
C SER A 455 -15.64 -47.36 17.74
N SER A 456 -14.43 -47.47 18.33
CA SER A 456 -14.19 -47.10 19.74
C SER A 456 -13.04 -46.12 19.99
N SER A 457 -12.43 -45.49 19.01
CA SER A 457 -11.41 -44.46 19.32
C SER A 457 -11.58 -43.16 18.52
N ASP A 458 -12.48 -42.31 18.98
CA ASP A 458 -12.57 -40.92 18.61
C ASP A 458 -11.40 -40.14 19.29
N LYS A 459 -10.18 -40.31 18.76
CA LYS A 459 -8.97 -39.82 19.42
C LYS A 459 -8.89 -38.29 19.30
N ARG A 460 -8.97 -37.61 20.42
CA ARG A 460 -8.80 -36.14 20.53
C ARG A 460 -7.32 -35.77 20.71
N ILE A 461 -6.87 -34.69 20.08
CA ILE A 461 -5.46 -34.27 20.04
C ILE A 461 -5.31 -32.91 20.71
N VAL A 462 -4.28 -32.73 21.51
CA VAL A 462 -3.90 -31.45 22.13
C VAL A 462 -2.58 -30.95 21.52
N ILE A 463 -2.63 -29.78 20.92
CA ILE A 463 -1.47 -29.07 20.38
C ILE A 463 -1.19 -27.88 21.28
N SER A 464 0.02 -27.73 21.83
CA SER A 464 0.39 -26.50 22.53
C SER A 464 1.25 -25.61 21.64
N ILE A 465 0.93 -24.31 21.56
CA ILE A 465 1.73 -23.30 20.86
C ILE A 465 2.30 -22.37 21.91
N TYR A 466 3.61 -22.35 22.06
CA TYR A 466 4.27 -21.57 23.10
C TYR A 466 5.48 -20.78 22.57
N GLY A 467 5.91 -19.79 23.35
CA GLY A 467 6.97 -18.85 23.00
C GLY A 467 6.79 -17.53 23.72
N GLY A 468 7.70 -16.58 23.53
CA GLY A 468 7.72 -15.30 24.22
C GLY A 468 6.45 -14.48 24.07
N SER A 469 6.18 -13.58 25.01
CA SER A 469 5.08 -12.63 24.91
C SER A 469 5.27 -11.74 23.68
N GLY A 470 4.32 -11.74 22.73
CA GLY A 470 4.44 -11.03 21.45
C GLY A 470 5.06 -11.83 20.29
N SER A 471 5.37 -13.14 20.48
CA SER A 471 5.90 -14.02 19.41
C SER A 471 4.89 -14.35 18.30
N GLY A 472 3.60 -14.05 18.48
CA GLY A 472 2.56 -14.33 17.48
C GLY A 472 1.72 -15.59 17.75
N LYS A 473 1.81 -16.20 18.93
CA LYS A 473 1.08 -17.42 19.32
C LYS A 473 -0.41 -17.37 18.98
N THR A 474 -1.11 -16.35 19.44
CA THR A 474 -2.55 -16.16 19.20
C THR A 474 -2.87 -16.08 17.71
N THR A 475 -2.02 -15.39 16.93
CA THR A 475 -2.17 -15.25 15.48
C THR A 475 -2.03 -16.60 14.78
N ILE A 476 -1.01 -17.36 15.13
CA ILE A 476 -0.74 -18.70 14.57
C ILE A 476 -1.81 -19.71 15.00
N ALA A 477 -2.24 -19.69 16.27
CA ALA A 477 -3.31 -20.57 16.75
C ALA A 477 -4.63 -20.37 16.00
N ALA A 478 -5.04 -19.09 15.82
CA ALA A 478 -6.24 -18.76 15.05
C ALA A 478 -6.12 -19.16 13.56
N ALA A 479 -4.94 -19.00 12.94
CA ALA A 479 -4.72 -19.44 11.57
C ALA A 479 -4.76 -20.96 11.43
N LEU A 480 -4.16 -21.70 12.36
CA LEU A 480 -4.25 -23.16 12.39
C LEU A 480 -5.69 -23.64 12.53
N GLN A 481 -6.49 -23.00 13.39
CA GLN A 481 -7.92 -23.29 13.51
C GLN A 481 -8.63 -23.18 12.15
N GLN A 482 -8.34 -22.14 11.34
CA GLN A 482 -8.91 -22.00 10.00
C GLN A 482 -8.49 -23.14 9.06
N TYR A 483 -7.23 -23.59 9.11
CA TYR A 483 -6.77 -24.73 8.30
C TYR A 483 -7.43 -26.04 8.72
N PHE A 484 -7.58 -26.31 10.02
CA PHE A 484 -8.30 -27.50 10.52
C PHE A 484 -9.77 -27.49 10.11
N LEU A 485 -10.46 -26.36 10.28
CA LEU A 485 -11.87 -26.21 9.88
C LEU A 485 -12.07 -26.41 8.37
N LYS A 486 -11.14 -25.95 7.55
CA LYS A 486 -11.17 -26.17 6.11
C LYS A 486 -11.09 -27.67 5.75
N ASP A 487 -10.31 -28.45 6.49
CA ASP A 487 -10.21 -29.90 6.33
C ASP A 487 -11.34 -30.65 7.07
N ASN A 488 -12.46 -29.96 7.39
CA ASN A 488 -13.61 -30.50 8.15
C ASN A 488 -13.23 -31.08 9.52
N THR A 489 -12.16 -30.61 10.13
CA THR A 489 -11.72 -31.00 11.47
C THR A 489 -12.14 -29.91 12.45
N ALA A 490 -13.08 -30.18 13.32
CA ALA A 490 -13.51 -29.23 14.34
C ALA A 490 -12.41 -29.03 15.38
N CYS A 491 -12.10 -27.74 15.68
CA CYS A 491 -10.97 -27.35 16.49
C CYS A 491 -11.37 -26.24 17.48
N TYR A 492 -10.90 -26.33 18.70
CA TYR A 492 -11.08 -25.32 19.75
C TYR A 492 -9.74 -24.69 20.13
N VAL A 493 -9.70 -23.36 20.30
CA VAL A 493 -8.51 -22.64 20.77
C VAL A 493 -8.72 -22.25 22.21
N LEU A 494 -7.87 -22.78 23.11
CA LEU A 494 -7.86 -22.48 24.53
C LEU A 494 -6.69 -21.54 24.84
N THR A 495 -6.96 -20.41 25.53
CA THR A 495 -5.89 -19.52 25.97
C THR A 495 -5.37 -19.87 27.35
N GLY A 496 -4.06 -20.06 27.46
CA GLY A 496 -3.39 -20.35 28.73
C GLY A 496 -3.30 -19.15 29.68
N ASP A 497 -3.58 -17.95 29.19
CA ASP A 497 -3.61 -16.73 30.01
C ASP A 497 -4.75 -16.73 31.05
N ASN A 498 -5.67 -17.69 30.97
CA ASN A 498 -6.73 -17.91 31.96
C ASN A 498 -6.26 -18.62 33.24
N TYR A 499 -5.06 -19.21 33.25
CA TYR A 499 -4.65 -20.15 34.32
C TYR A 499 -3.70 -19.62 35.41
N PRO A 500 -3.23 -18.35 35.44
CA PRO A 500 -2.66 -17.83 36.69
C PRO A 500 -3.66 -17.93 37.85
N HIS A 501 -3.16 -18.00 39.07
CA HIS A 501 -4.02 -18.01 40.27
C HIS A 501 -4.71 -16.65 40.50
N ARG A 502 -4.16 -15.57 39.91
CA ARG A 502 -4.58 -14.18 40.09
C ARG A 502 -4.83 -13.50 38.74
N ILE A 503 -5.75 -12.56 38.72
CA ILE A 503 -5.96 -11.68 37.55
C ILE A 503 -4.66 -10.93 37.19
N PRO A 504 -4.46 -10.48 35.93
CA PRO A 504 -3.17 -9.94 35.47
C PRO A 504 -2.60 -8.85 36.39
N MET A 505 -3.38 -7.87 36.78
CA MET A 505 -2.93 -6.77 37.66
C MET A 505 -2.43 -7.30 39.02
N ARG A 506 -3.17 -8.22 39.67
CA ARG A 506 -2.78 -8.81 40.94
C ARG A 506 -1.60 -9.77 40.83
N ASN A 507 -1.44 -10.40 39.66
CA ASN A 507 -0.30 -11.26 39.38
C ASN A 507 0.99 -10.43 39.23
N ASP A 508 0.91 -9.26 38.58
CA ASP A 508 2.04 -8.34 38.47
C ASP A 508 2.44 -7.72 39.82
N GLU A 509 1.46 -7.39 40.68
CA GLU A 509 1.73 -6.98 42.07
C GLU A 509 2.46 -8.07 42.84
N GLU A 510 2.04 -9.33 42.74
CA GLU A 510 2.67 -10.47 43.42
C GLU A 510 4.08 -10.75 42.89
N ARG A 511 4.30 -10.68 41.60
CA ARG A 511 5.63 -10.77 40.99
C ARG A 511 6.59 -9.69 41.54
N LEU A 512 6.09 -8.46 41.72
CA LEU A 512 6.87 -7.39 42.32
C LEU A 512 7.15 -7.62 43.80
N ASN A 513 6.17 -8.15 44.57
CA ASN A 513 6.36 -8.53 45.97
C ASN A 513 7.45 -9.60 46.11
N VAL A 514 7.37 -10.69 45.34
CA VAL A 514 8.39 -11.77 45.32
C VAL A 514 9.77 -11.21 44.94
N TYR A 515 9.85 -10.29 43.99
CA TYR A 515 11.09 -9.64 43.63
C TYR A 515 11.67 -8.81 44.78
N ASN A 516 10.83 -8.04 45.45
CA ASN A 516 11.25 -7.18 46.59
C ASN A 516 11.69 -8.00 47.80
N GLU A 517 11.06 -9.17 48.06
CA GLU A 517 11.37 -10.01 49.19
C GLU A 517 12.59 -10.94 48.96
N SER A 518 12.72 -11.48 47.78
CA SER A 518 13.66 -12.58 47.49
C SER A 518 14.57 -12.30 46.28
N GLY A 519 14.55 -11.11 45.75
CA GLY A 519 15.37 -10.71 44.61
C GLY A 519 15.02 -11.46 43.31
N GLU A 520 15.97 -11.40 42.39
CA GLU A 520 15.82 -12.00 41.06
C GLU A 520 15.71 -13.56 41.13
N ASP A 521 16.46 -14.20 42.00
CA ASP A 521 16.39 -15.66 42.14
C ASP A 521 15.04 -16.10 42.68
N GLY A 522 14.45 -15.33 43.60
CA GLY A 522 13.08 -15.57 44.08
C GLY A 522 12.05 -15.44 42.98
N LEU A 523 12.15 -14.37 42.18
CA LEU A 523 11.27 -14.16 41.04
C LEU A 523 11.43 -15.27 39.98
N ARG A 524 12.67 -15.66 39.66
CA ARG A 524 12.98 -16.81 38.79
C ARG A 524 12.34 -18.10 39.26
N GLY A 525 12.32 -18.33 40.58
CA GLY A 525 11.68 -19.51 41.22
C GLY A 525 10.16 -19.43 41.29
N TYR A 526 9.56 -18.28 41.04
CA TYR A 526 8.11 -18.02 41.03
C TYR A 526 7.49 -18.11 39.62
N LEU A 527 8.07 -17.40 38.64
CA LEU A 527 7.55 -17.28 37.28
C LEU A 527 7.32 -18.66 36.64
N GLY A 528 6.14 -18.86 36.05
CA GLY A 528 5.79 -20.08 35.31
C GLY A 528 5.79 -21.38 36.14
N THR A 529 5.69 -21.29 37.47
CA THR A 529 5.63 -22.46 38.37
C THR A 529 4.24 -22.63 38.97
N PRO A 530 3.95 -23.76 39.66
CA PRO A 530 2.67 -23.96 40.37
C PRO A 530 2.36 -22.92 41.46
N LYS A 531 3.30 -22.07 41.86
CA LYS A 531 3.06 -20.94 42.77
C LYS A 531 2.33 -19.80 42.09
N GLU A 532 2.56 -19.59 40.80
CA GLU A 532 1.94 -18.57 39.97
C GLU A 532 0.73 -19.10 39.22
N ILE A 533 0.80 -20.34 38.75
CA ILE A 533 -0.07 -20.92 37.74
C ILE A 533 -0.80 -22.15 38.28
N ASP A 534 -2.09 -22.24 37.99
CA ASP A 534 -2.99 -23.34 38.34
C ASP A 534 -2.84 -24.50 37.33
N PHE A 535 -1.70 -25.21 37.38
CA PHE A 535 -1.47 -26.35 36.50
C PHE A 535 -2.40 -27.52 36.79
N ASP A 536 -2.90 -27.66 38.03
CA ASP A 536 -3.83 -28.75 38.36
C ASP A 536 -5.15 -28.57 37.60
N ARG A 537 -5.61 -27.33 37.48
CA ARG A 537 -6.83 -27.02 36.78
C ARG A 537 -6.72 -27.29 35.27
N ILE A 538 -5.71 -26.75 34.59
CA ILE A 538 -5.53 -26.98 33.15
C ILE A 538 -5.28 -28.43 32.82
N ASN A 539 -4.45 -29.15 33.61
CA ASN A 539 -4.19 -30.57 33.41
C ASN A 539 -5.47 -31.41 33.53
N LYS A 540 -6.37 -31.07 34.47
CA LYS A 540 -7.69 -31.69 34.57
C LYS A 540 -8.51 -31.49 33.30
N GLU A 541 -8.61 -30.25 32.81
CA GLU A 541 -9.41 -29.92 31.63
C GLU A 541 -8.86 -30.63 30.37
N LEU A 542 -7.54 -30.65 30.19
CA LEU A 542 -6.91 -31.40 29.09
C LEU A 542 -7.13 -32.92 29.19
N SER A 543 -7.13 -33.49 30.40
CA SER A 543 -7.44 -34.90 30.61
C SER A 543 -8.90 -35.21 30.25
N GLU A 544 -9.85 -34.43 30.77
CA GLU A 544 -11.26 -34.58 30.46
C GLU A 544 -11.53 -34.46 28.93
N PHE A 545 -10.85 -33.55 28.24
CA PHE A 545 -10.94 -33.45 26.78
C PHE A 545 -10.42 -34.74 26.10
N LYS A 546 -9.26 -35.23 26.50
CA LYS A 546 -8.65 -36.45 25.91
C LYS A 546 -9.44 -37.71 26.19
N GLU A 547 -10.13 -37.78 27.34
CA GLU A 547 -11.03 -38.87 27.71
C GLU A 547 -12.35 -38.88 26.93
N GLY A 548 -12.59 -37.85 26.08
CA GLY A 548 -13.77 -37.77 25.24
C GLY A 548 -14.99 -37.13 25.91
N LYS A 549 -14.83 -36.40 27.03
CA LYS A 549 -15.92 -35.70 27.70
C LYS A 549 -16.43 -34.55 26.83
N ASP A 550 -17.72 -34.50 26.61
CA ASP A 550 -18.34 -33.50 25.70
C ASP A 550 -18.58 -32.15 26.36
N ILE A 551 -18.92 -32.14 27.66
CA ILE A 551 -19.11 -30.88 28.41
C ILE A 551 -17.99 -30.76 29.42
N ILE A 552 -17.17 -29.73 29.32
CA ILE A 552 -16.02 -29.46 30.20
C ILE A 552 -16.17 -28.08 30.77
N GLU A 553 -16.00 -27.94 32.08
CA GLU A 553 -15.97 -26.66 32.76
C GLU A 553 -14.61 -25.98 32.55
N ILE A 554 -14.55 -24.91 31.78
CA ILE A 554 -13.35 -24.15 31.42
C ILE A 554 -13.20 -22.91 32.29
N LYS A 555 -11.99 -22.65 32.77
CA LYS A 555 -11.66 -21.44 33.52
C LYS A 555 -11.53 -20.25 32.59
N HIS A 556 -12.20 -19.15 32.91
CA HIS A 556 -12.06 -17.85 32.28
C HIS A 556 -11.55 -16.81 33.26
N MET A 557 -10.68 -15.91 32.77
CA MET A 557 -10.07 -14.85 33.56
C MET A 557 -10.23 -13.50 32.87
N GLY A 558 -10.88 -12.55 33.53
CA GLY A 558 -10.97 -11.17 33.12
C GLY A 558 -9.85 -10.31 33.70
N ARG A 559 -10.07 -8.99 33.71
CA ARG A 559 -9.04 -8.01 34.13
C ARG A 559 -9.34 -7.32 35.45
N GLN A 560 -10.56 -7.44 35.99
CA GLN A 560 -11.00 -6.80 37.23
C GLN A 560 -11.10 -7.80 38.36
N ASP A 561 -10.96 -7.34 39.61
CA ASP A 561 -11.16 -8.18 40.79
C ASP A 561 -12.55 -8.82 40.76
N GLY A 562 -12.59 -10.15 40.88
CA GLY A 562 -13.81 -10.95 40.77
C GLY A 562 -14.13 -11.51 39.37
N ASP A 563 -13.35 -11.17 38.35
CA ASP A 563 -13.55 -11.65 36.98
C ASP A 563 -12.94 -13.04 36.71
N ILE A 564 -13.01 -13.95 37.67
CA ILE A 564 -12.67 -15.36 37.44
C ILE A 564 -13.98 -16.14 37.43
N SER A 565 -14.30 -16.74 36.29
CA SER A 565 -15.47 -17.59 36.11
C SER A 565 -15.10 -18.97 35.60
N TYR A 566 -16.06 -19.89 35.69
CA TYR A 566 -15.95 -21.27 35.24
C TYR A 566 -17.21 -21.56 34.43
N ASP A 567 -17.05 -21.75 33.12
CA ASP A 567 -18.17 -21.90 32.19
C ASP A 567 -18.18 -23.27 31.53
N GLU A 568 -19.34 -23.92 31.50
CA GLU A 568 -19.51 -25.16 30.76
C GLU A 568 -19.35 -24.91 29.26
N THR A 569 -18.38 -25.57 28.65
CA THR A 569 -18.06 -25.47 27.22
C THR A 569 -18.33 -26.80 26.54
N ASP A 570 -19.05 -26.75 25.40
CA ASP A 570 -19.40 -27.93 24.61
C ASP A 570 -18.27 -28.29 23.62
N PHE A 571 -17.67 -29.46 23.82
CA PHE A 571 -16.65 -30.07 22.98
C PHE A 571 -17.18 -31.19 22.09
N THR A 572 -18.50 -31.33 21.94
CA THR A 572 -19.10 -32.33 21.06
C THR A 572 -18.55 -32.19 19.64
N GLY A 573 -17.96 -33.25 19.10
CA GLY A 573 -17.38 -33.25 17.75
C GLY A 573 -16.03 -32.54 17.63
N ILE A 574 -15.52 -31.87 18.66
CA ILE A 574 -14.19 -31.24 18.63
C ILE A 574 -13.10 -32.33 18.68
N LYS A 575 -12.23 -32.36 17.66
CA LYS A 575 -11.14 -33.32 17.51
C LYS A 575 -9.78 -32.77 17.95
N VAL A 576 -9.57 -31.46 17.81
CA VAL A 576 -8.30 -30.79 18.06
C VAL A 576 -8.51 -29.66 19.07
N LEU A 577 -7.71 -29.65 20.13
CA LEU A 577 -7.60 -28.53 21.05
C LEU A 577 -6.23 -27.88 20.85
N ILE A 578 -6.21 -26.58 20.54
CA ILE A 578 -4.99 -25.78 20.44
C ILE A 578 -4.87 -24.94 21.72
N LEU A 579 -3.88 -25.25 22.55
CA LEU A 579 -3.54 -24.44 23.71
C LEU A 579 -2.52 -23.38 23.30
N GLU A 580 -2.89 -22.13 23.25
CA GLU A 580 -1.96 -21.02 23.01
C GLU A 580 -1.52 -20.40 24.32
N TRP A 581 -0.22 -20.46 24.64
CA TRP A 581 0.26 -20.03 25.94
C TRP A 581 1.77 -19.75 25.96
N THR A 582 2.24 -18.86 26.84
CA THR A 582 3.67 -18.66 27.09
C THR A 582 4.32 -19.92 27.74
N HIS A 583 3.61 -20.58 28.64
CA HIS A 583 4.11 -21.74 29.40
C HIS A 583 3.70 -23.11 28.82
N GLY A 584 3.30 -23.13 27.53
CA GLY A 584 2.83 -24.37 26.87
C GLY A 584 3.88 -25.48 26.68
N GLY A 585 5.16 -25.19 26.95
CA GLY A 585 6.26 -26.17 26.99
C GLY A 585 6.71 -26.56 28.41
N SER A 586 5.97 -26.15 29.46
CA SER A 586 6.31 -26.35 30.84
C SER A 586 6.28 -27.85 31.24
N GLU A 587 7.22 -28.27 32.09
CA GLU A 587 7.28 -29.62 32.67
C GLU A 587 6.07 -29.94 33.57
N TYR A 588 5.39 -28.92 34.09
CA TYR A 588 4.17 -29.04 34.89
C TYR A 588 2.91 -29.29 34.06
N LEU A 589 2.96 -29.03 32.76
CA LEU A 589 1.83 -29.21 31.83
C LEU A 589 1.81 -30.66 31.32
N LYS A 590 0.66 -31.33 31.44
CA LYS A 590 0.45 -32.72 31.03
C LYS A 590 -0.62 -32.83 29.95
N GLY A 591 -0.57 -33.91 29.19
CA GLY A 591 -1.62 -34.19 28.20
C GLY A 591 -1.45 -33.54 26.82
N VAL A 592 -0.38 -32.79 26.56
CA VAL A 592 -0.02 -32.26 25.26
C VAL A 592 0.55 -33.34 24.34
N ASP A 593 0.04 -33.48 23.13
CA ASP A 593 0.51 -34.46 22.14
C ASP A 593 1.58 -33.85 21.20
N ILE A 594 1.40 -32.56 20.80
CA ILE A 594 2.30 -31.88 19.89
C ILE A 594 2.66 -30.51 20.47
N PRO A 595 3.78 -30.38 21.18
CA PRO A 595 4.29 -29.11 21.62
C PRO A 595 5.01 -28.39 20.47
N VAL A 596 4.58 -27.13 20.15
CA VAL A 596 5.10 -26.29 19.10
C VAL A 596 5.73 -25.04 19.70
N PHE A 597 7.02 -24.84 19.47
CA PHE A 597 7.74 -23.64 19.92
C PHE A 597 7.87 -22.59 18.82
N LEU A 598 7.52 -21.34 19.14
CA LEU A 598 7.72 -20.18 18.26
C LEU A 598 8.95 -19.40 18.72
N GLU A 599 10.03 -19.48 17.95
CA GLU A 599 11.22 -18.68 18.20
C GLU A 599 10.94 -17.20 17.98
N SER A 600 11.42 -16.34 18.89
CA SER A 600 11.34 -14.89 18.77
C SER A 600 12.49 -14.24 19.54
N SER A 601 12.95 -13.05 19.09
CA SER A 601 13.92 -12.29 19.87
C SER A 601 13.22 -11.35 20.86
N PRO A 602 13.86 -11.03 22.00
CA PRO A 602 13.36 -10.05 22.96
C PRO A 602 13.10 -8.68 22.32
N GLU A 603 13.95 -8.25 21.37
CA GLU A 603 13.82 -6.97 20.66
C GLU A 603 12.56 -6.93 19.81
N GLU A 604 12.31 -7.97 19.01
CA GLU A 604 11.10 -8.08 18.15
C GLU A 604 9.82 -8.13 18.98
N THR A 605 9.83 -8.91 20.05
CA THR A 605 8.68 -9.06 20.94
C THR A 605 8.38 -7.77 21.69
N LYS A 606 9.42 -7.03 22.15
CA LYS A 606 9.27 -5.73 22.79
C LYS A 606 8.60 -4.71 21.88
N ALA A 607 9.06 -4.59 20.63
CA ALA A 607 8.46 -3.68 19.65
C ALA A 607 6.98 -4.00 19.38
N ARG A 608 6.64 -5.29 19.24
CA ARG A 608 5.25 -5.74 19.03
C ARG A 608 4.35 -5.51 20.26
N ARG A 609 4.88 -5.66 21.47
CA ARG A 609 4.14 -5.38 22.73
C ARG A 609 3.80 -3.91 22.87
N ILE A 610 4.77 -3.03 22.66
CA ILE A 610 4.56 -1.56 22.69
C ILE A 610 3.48 -1.16 21.67
N LYS A 611 3.54 -1.70 20.45
CA LYS A 611 2.54 -1.40 19.40
C LYS A 611 1.13 -1.88 19.76
N ARG A 612 0.98 -2.95 20.55
CA ARG A 612 -0.34 -3.47 20.97
C ARG A 612 -1.06 -2.58 21.98
N GLY A 613 -0.34 -1.71 22.72
CA GLY A 613 -0.92 -0.76 23.68
C GLY A 613 -1.75 -1.37 24.81
N ARG A 614 -1.60 -2.68 25.07
CA ARG A 614 -2.39 -3.40 26.08
C ARG A 614 -1.85 -3.27 27.51
N ASP A 615 -0.57 -2.95 27.63
CA ASP A 615 0.14 -2.81 28.91
C ASP A 615 0.61 -1.36 29.04
N GLU A 616 -0.03 -0.57 29.89
CA GLU A 616 0.37 0.82 30.17
C GLU A 616 1.83 0.94 30.68
N ASN A 617 2.36 -0.15 31.27
CA ASN A 617 3.70 -0.23 31.83
C ASN A 617 4.69 -1.10 31.00
N ALA A 618 4.38 -1.43 29.74
CA ALA A 618 5.20 -2.33 28.92
C ALA A 618 6.68 -1.93 28.79
N ALA A 619 7.01 -0.66 29.05
CA ALA A 619 8.36 -0.11 29.02
C ALA A 619 9.02 0.01 30.41
N SER A 620 8.36 -0.43 31.50
CA SER A 620 8.93 -0.33 32.84
C SER A 620 10.14 -1.27 32.97
N PRO A 621 11.22 -0.87 33.70
CA PRO A 621 12.40 -1.70 33.88
C PRO A 621 12.08 -3.08 34.52
N PHE A 622 11.12 -3.11 35.44
CA PHE A 622 10.69 -4.35 36.09
C PHE A 622 10.01 -5.31 35.10
N ILE A 623 9.06 -4.83 34.30
CA ILE A 623 8.39 -5.67 33.30
C ILE A 623 9.38 -6.15 32.24
N CYS A 624 10.33 -5.33 31.83
CA CYS A 624 11.40 -5.77 30.92
C CYS A 624 12.19 -6.93 31.53
N ARG A 625 12.51 -6.86 32.84
CA ARG A 625 13.24 -7.92 33.54
C ARG A 625 12.42 -9.20 33.68
N VAL A 626 11.13 -9.11 33.98
CA VAL A 626 10.22 -10.27 33.99
C VAL A 626 10.27 -11.00 32.64
N VAL A 627 10.17 -10.26 31.54
CA VAL A 627 10.20 -10.84 30.19
C VAL A 627 11.53 -11.52 29.88
N GLU A 628 12.65 -10.94 30.30
CA GLU A 628 13.97 -11.56 30.14
C GLU A 628 14.05 -12.91 30.90
N LEU A 629 13.58 -12.95 32.15
CA LEU A 629 13.55 -14.18 32.95
C LEU A 629 12.59 -15.23 32.39
N GLU A 630 11.43 -14.80 31.86
CA GLU A 630 10.52 -15.70 31.14
C GLU A 630 11.19 -16.27 29.88
N GLN A 631 11.97 -15.45 29.14
CA GLN A 631 12.69 -15.91 27.94
C GLN A 631 13.76 -16.95 28.28
N GLU A 632 14.53 -16.77 29.37
CA GLU A 632 15.49 -17.76 29.82
C GLU A 632 14.83 -19.15 30.09
N LYS A 633 13.61 -19.14 30.66
CA LYS A 633 12.83 -20.37 30.86
C LYS A 633 12.34 -20.97 29.54
N LEU A 634 11.87 -20.13 28.62
CA LEU A 634 11.42 -20.58 27.31
C LEU A 634 12.54 -21.20 26.50
N ASP A 635 13.76 -20.70 26.60
CA ASP A 635 14.94 -21.27 25.94
C ASP A 635 15.27 -22.68 26.48
N LEU A 636 14.98 -22.92 27.75
CA LEU A 636 15.08 -24.27 28.31
C LEU A 636 13.94 -25.20 27.87
N GLN A 637 12.71 -24.66 27.81
CA GLN A 637 11.51 -25.41 27.41
C GLN A 637 11.48 -25.70 25.89
N SER A 638 12.21 -24.91 25.07
CA SER A 638 12.29 -25.15 23.62
C SER A 638 12.78 -26.55 23.27
N LYS A 639 13.59 -27.14 24.14
CA LYS A 639 14.08 -28.54 24.02
C LYS A 639 12.98 -29.60 24.11
N ASN A 640 11.82 -29.25 24.65
CA ASN A 640 10.64 -30.11 24.75
C ASN A 640 9.72 -29.97 23.52
N ALA A 641 10.02 -29.04 22.61
CA ALA A 641 9.24 -28.86 21.40
C ALA A 641 9.37 -30.08 20.47
N ARG A 642 8.28 -30.48 19.88
CA ARG A 642 8.28 -31.43 18.77
C ARG A 642 8.42 -30.76 17.43
N ILE A 643 7.83 -29.56 17.30
CA ILE A 643 7.92 -28.73 16.12
C ILE A 643 8.44 -27.34 16.53
N VAL A 644 9.38 -26.82 15.77
CA VAL A 644 9.91 -25.46 15.95
C VAL A 644 9.56 -24.61 14.73
N VAL A 645 9.05 -23.42 14.99
CA VAL A 645 8.90 -22.35 14.00
C VAL A 645 10.02 -21.35 14.23
N GLY A 646 11.03 -21.38 13.38
CA GLY A 646 12.21 -20.52 13.48
C GLY A 646 11.93 -19.07 13.13
N LYS A 647 12.80 -18.15 13.58
CA LYS A 647 12.75 -16.71 13.25
C LYS A 647 12.78 -16.43 11.75
N ASP A 648 13.37 -17.31 10.96
CA ASP A 648 13.44 -17.25 9.50
C ASP A 648 12.18 -17.81 8.81
N GLY A 649 11.13 -18.12 9.55
CA GLY A 649 9.88 -18.70 9.07
C GLY A 649 10.00 -20.14 8.57
N LYS A 650 11.09 -20.85 8.90
CA LYS A 650 11.19 -22.28 8.66
C LYS A 650 10.50 -23.06 9.77
N VAL A 651 9.81 -24.11 9.37
CA VAL A 651 9.14 -25.06 10.27
C VAL A 651 9.80 -26.41 10.14
N TYR A 652 10.17 -26.99 11.26
CA TYR A 652 10.84 -28.31 11.29
C TYR A 652 10.47 -29.12 12.53
N GLU A 653 10.43 -30.44 12.39
CA GLU A 653 10.30 -31.40 13.49
C GLU A 653 11.67 -31.52 14.20
N GLN A 654 11.68 -31.46 15.54
CA GLN A 654 12.88 -31.53 16.38
C GLN A 654 13.15 -32.96 16.83
#